data_435a973dbf82774c3c90e4e9e03f1dfd
#
_entry.id   435a973dbf82774c3c90e4e9e03f1dfd
#
_cell.length_a   1.000
_cell.length_b   1.000
_cell.length_c   1.000
_cell.angle_alpha   90.00
_cell.angle_beta   90.00
_cell.angle_gamma   90.00
#
_symmetry.space_group_name_H-M   'P 1'
#
loop_
_entity.id
_entity.type
_entity.pdbx_description
1 polymer ?
#
loop_
_entity_poly.entity_id
_entity_poly.type
_entity_poly.pdbx_seq_one_letter_code
_entity_poly.pdbx_strand_id
1 'polypeptide(L)'
;MRKLLYLLLLFPLGIQGHVFKVRHAVVNYDEKESYQVIRAIGDLKHDIATVTGSVGKGTSQIIVGTYGCKTISKLIAKGIINEQDLKGKWESYVITITNEKKPRLVIAGSDKRGTIYGIYDVSQRIGVSPWYWWADVPVKKNPEAAVECTYYASGEPTVKYRGIFINDEDWGLKPWATSNFEKELGDIGPKTYGKVCELLLRLKANMLAPAMHSCTGAFYSHPESKVVCDSFGIIITTSHCEPLLLNNAATSEWEESRDGDWNYKTNSQTILKKWDDRLAEASQYENIYTTAMRGVHDAGLRGNLPLEERVPLIAQVIKDQRQLLERHIGKKATEIPQIFVPYKETMDIYEHGLKVPDDITLVWVDDNYGYMKRVSNPEEQQRPGGAGVYYHISYLGAPHDYLWIYSTPPVLMYEELKKAYDHGADRYWLLNVGDIKPMELGIQTFMDMAWNINHFDINNVNQHQANMLGTIFGKGNYQEILDTYLRLAWSRKPEFMGWEYEWDDQAHTGLKDTEFSFIHYSEAQQRLADYQCLSNQVEKMSDGSAAFFELLQFPIQGAYQMNRKFLMAQLNHELLAQGRKAEANWAAKQMEAAYDSIEALNHRYNELLDGKWRGMMALAPAFCALFQNKPDVTYTAGAGEQAVDITPKAYTLDGCQAIDLSKYISKSSDAKLVKGIGYDWQSIQLGEATYEVQQIDADSIDVRFDVVPFWPIYKGKSNRIAVSVDGGMPQIFENKFKEYGRSWKDQVMRNGKAGHMRFAIDKRKQQHQITFKALDPQQIVQKIIIDWGGLKTSYLGPR
;
A
#
# COMPACT_ATOMS: atom_id res chain seq x y z
N MET A 1 33.85 -59.91 -5.20
CA MET A 1 34.49 -58.86 -4.37
C MET A 1 33.80 -57.56 -4.58
N ARG A 2 32.87 -57.27 -3.69
CA ARG A 2 32.11 -55.99 -3.69
C ARG A 2 32.85 -54.97 -2.82
N LYS A 3 33.36 -53.87 -3.43
CA LYS A 3 33.91 -52.74 -2.67
C LYS A 3 32.71 -51.84 -2.25
N LEU A 4 32.48 -51.78 -0.96
CA LEU A 4 31.55 -50.82 -0.35
C LEU A 4 32.26 -49.44 -0.36
N LEU A 5 31.68 -48.47 -1.04
CA LEU A 5 32.12 -47.06 -1.03
C LEU A 5 31.33 -46.41 0.11
N TYR A 6 31.98 -46.04 1.19
CA TYR A 6 31.41 -45.20 2.24
C TYR A 6 31.42 -43.75 1.73
N LEU A 7 30.23 -43.24 1.45
CA LEU A 7 30.03 -41.82 1.20
C LEU A 7 29.93 -41.11 2.58
N LEU A 8 31.00 -40.46 2.97
CA LEU A 8 30.98 -39.54 4.11
C LEU A 8 30.15 -38.34 3.72
N LEU A 9 28.91 -38.27 4.22
CA LEU A 9 28.10 -37.05 4.26
C LEU A 9 28.78 -36.08 5.23
N LEU A 10 29.53 -35.14 4.66
CA LEU A 10 29.92 -33.93 5.34
C LEU A 10 28.66 -33.10 5.58
N PHE A 11 28.06 -33.24 6.75
CA PHE A 11 27.12 -32.21 7.24
C PHE A 11 27.93 -30.91 7.37
N PRO A 12 27.43 -29.79 6.82
CA PRO A 12 28.04 -28.52 7.10
C PRO A 12 27.89 -28.29 8.61
N LEU A 13 28.99 -28.19 9.30
CA LEU A 13 29.07 -27.70 10.68
C LEU A 13 28.37 -26.34 10.67
N GLY A 14 27.14 -26.30 11.21
CA GLY A 14 26.43 -25.06 11.42
C GLY A 14 27.32 -24.11 12.21
N ILE A 15 27.65 -22.98 11.63
CA ILE A 15 28.24 -21.87 12.35
C ILE A 15 27.21 -21.45 13.39
N GLN A 16 27.32 -21.92 14.63
CA GLN A 16 26.49 -21.41 15.72
C GLN A 16 26.81 -19.93 15.86
N GLY A 17 25.80 -19.07 15.66
CA GLY A 17 25.92 -17.65 15.91
C GLY A 17 26.31 -17.39 17.37
N HIS A 18 27.05 -16.32 17.59
CA HIS A 18 27.32 -15.88 18.97
C HIS A 18 26.03 -15.40 19.59
N VAL A 19 25.77 -15.74 20.86
CA VAL A 19 24.55 -15.36 21.59
C VAL A 19 24.92 -14.31 22.65
N PHE A 20 24.17 -13.20 22.66
CA PHE A 20 24.30 -12.12 23.64
C PHE A 20 23.00 -11.93 24.41
N LYS A 21 22.98 -12.24 25.70
CA LYS A 21 21.83 -11.97 26.58
C LYS A 21 21.74 -10.50 26.93
N VAL A 22 20.61 -9.88 26.63
CA VAL A 22 20.42 -8.43 26.81
C VAL A 22 20.01 -8.02 28.23
N ARG A 23 19.55 -8.97 29.04
CA ARG A 23 19.16 -8.71 30.44
C ARG A 23 20.34 -8.11 31.23
N HIS A 24 20.08 -7.03 31.94
CA HIS A 24 21.07 -6.26 32.69
C HIS A 24 22.19 -5.63 31.86
N ALA A 25 22.15 -5.68 30.52
CA ALA A 25 23.16 -5.07 29.69
C ALA A 25 23.19 -3.54 29.84
N VAL A 26 24.40 -2.97 29.84
CA VAL A 26 24.63 -1.53 29.86
C VAL A 26 24.91 -1.05 28.44
N VAL A 27 24.19 -0.04 27.98
CA VAL A 27 24.38 0.57 26.66
C VAL A 27 25.41 1.70 26.76
N ASN A 28 26.51 1.52 26.02
CA ASN A 28 27.61 2.47 25.95
C ASN A 28 27.63 3.12 24.56
N TYR A 29 27.83 4.43 24.53
CA TYR A 29 27.91 5.22 23.29
C TYR A 29 28.86 6.42 23.51
N ASP A 30 29.25 7.08 22.43
CA ASP A 30 30.07 8.29 22.50
C ASP A 30 29.18 9.48 22.89
N GLU A 31 29.62 10.31 23.84
CA GLU A 31 28.86 11.52 24.26
C GLU A 31 28.62 12.52 23.13
N LYS A 32 29.37 12.43 22.04
CA LYS A 32 29.26 13.28 20.85
C LYS A 32 28.31 12.71 19.80
N GLU A 33 27.65 11.58 20.08
CA GLU A 33 26.60 11.07 19.19
C GLU A 33 25.48 12.11 18.99
N SER A 34 24.83 12.05 17.83
CA SER A 34 23.69 12.93 17.57
C SER A 34 22.57 12.68 18.57
N TYR A 35 21.84 13.74 18.93
CA TYR A 35 20.73 13.61 19.88
C TYR A 35 19.62 12.65 19.38
N GLN A 36 19.45 12.48 18.06
CA GLN A 36 18.55 11.52 17.46
C GLN A 36 18.96 10.08 17.81
N VAL A 37 20.27 9.76 17.71
CA VAL A 37 20.81 8.46 18.11
C VAL A 37 20.67 8.25 19.61
N ILE A 38 20.98 9.29 20.42
CA ILE A 38 20.83 9.20 21.88
C ILE A 38 19.37 8.96 22.29
N ARG A 39 18.42 9.58 21.60
CA ARG A 39 17.00 9.33 21.78
C ARG A 39 16.65 7.86 21.48
N ALA A 40 17.09 7.32 20.34
CA ALA A 40 16.84 5.92 19.97
C ALA A 40 17.51 4.93 20.95
N ILE A 41 18.66 5.28 21.54
CA ILE A 41 19.28 4.51 22.64
C ILE A 41 18.35 4.50 23.88
N GLY A 42 17.63 5.59 24.13
CA GLY A 42 16.61 5.64 25.16
C GLY A 42 15.51 4.61 24.93
N ASP A 43 15.01 4.52 23.67
CA ASP A 43 14.00 3.53 23.30
C ASP A 43 14.55 2.09 23.44
N LEU A 44 15.79 1.82 23.02
CA LEU A 44 16.41 0.49 23.21
C LEU A 44 16.47 0.08 24.68
N LYS A 45 16.85 1.01 25.58
CA LYS A 45 16.88 0.75 27.03
C LYS A 45 15.48 0.45 27.55
N HIS A 46 14.47 1.20 27.08
CA HIS A 46 13.08 0.97 27.41
C HIS A 46 12.59 -0.40 26.91
N ASP A 47 12.88 -0.74 25.65
CA ASP A 47 12.53 -2.02 25.02
C ASP A 47 13.14 -3.20 25.78
N ILE A 48 14.45 -3.13 26.11
CA ILE A 48 15.13 -4.15 26.92
C ILE A 48 14.47 -4.30 28.29
N ALA A 49 14.15 -3.18 28.94
CA ALA A 49 13.50 -3.20 30.26
C ALA A 49 12.09 -3.81 30.18
N THR A 50 11.34 -3.49 29.15
CA THR A 50 9.99 -4.02 28.92
C THR A 50 10.01 -5.52 28.68
N VAL A 51 10.93 -5.99 27.82
CA VAL A 51 11.07 -7.43 27.50
C VAL A 51 11.63 -8.22 28.68
N THR A 52 12.70 -7.75 29.32
CA THR A 52 13.43 -8.55 30.32
C THR A 52 13.00 -8.31 31.77
N GLY A 53 12.21 -7.26 32.01
CA GLY A 53 11.88 -6.80 33.36
C GLY A 53 13.07 -6.19 34.13
N SER A 54 14.13 -5.78 33.42
CA SER A 54 15.39 -5.33 34.05
C SER A 54 15.95 -4.08 33.39
N VAL A 55 16.43 -3.17 34.21
CA VAL A 55 17.19 -1.98 33.80
C VAL A 55 18.68 -2.25 33.95
N GLY A 56 19.49 -1.84 32.96
CA GLY A 56 20.93 -2.11 32.88
C GLY A 56 21.74 -1.74 34.12
N LYS A 57 22.12 -2.75 34.87
CA LYS A 57 23.01 -2.64 36.05
C LYS A 57 24.10 -3.73 36.08
N GLY A 58 24.24 -4.46 34.96
CA GLY A 58 25.20 -5.58 34.87
C GLY A 58 26.53 -5.21 34.26
N THR A 59 27.34 -6.24 33.96
CA THR A 59 28.66 -6.10 33.33
C THR A 59 28.67 -6.35 31.83
N SER A 60 27.58 -6.91 31.27
CA SER A 60 27.37 -7.09 29.82
C SER A 60 27.20 -5.74 29.10
N GLN A 61 27.84 -5.57 27.96
CA GLN A 61 27.89 -4.27 27.28
C GLN A 61 27.30 -4.34 25.87
N ILE A 62 26.41 -3.40 25.58
CA ILE A 62 25.98 -3.07 24.23
C ILE A 62 26.72 -1.80 23.83
N ILE A 63 27.40 -1.80 22.69
CA ILE A 63 28.11 -0.65 22.14
C ILE A 63 27.29 -0.13 20.97
N VAL A 64 26.93 1.14 21.00
CA VAL A 64 26.23 1.82 19.92
C VAL A 64 27.08 2.98 19.43
N GLY A 65 27.18 3.15 18.11
CA GLY A 65 27.86 4.31 17.56
C GLY A 65 27.75 4.46 16.06
N THR A 66 27.96 5.68 15.61
CA THR A 66 27.98 6.05 14.20
C THR A 66 29.41 6.01 13.65
N TYR A 67 29.58 5.68 12.36
CA TYR A 67 30.86 5.69 11.67
C TYR A 67 31.56 7.05 11.86
N GLY A 68 32.88 6.98 12.14
CA GLY A 68 33.69 8.16 12.46
C GLY A 68 33.79 8.49 13.96
N CYS A 69 32.89 7.96 14.82
CA CYS A 69 33.09 8.12 16.27
C CYS A 69 34.27 7.28 16.76
N LYS A 70 34.87 7.70 17.87
CA LYS A 70 36.10 7.08 18.42
C LYS A 70 35.92 5.59 18.72
N THR A 71 34.78 5.22 19.24
CA THR A 71 34.53 3.82 19.63
C THR A 71 34.43 2.90 18.42
N ILE A 72 33.67 3.30 17.37
CA ILE A 72 33.51 2.51 16.14
C ILE A 72 34.84 2.45 15.37
N SER A 73 35.57 3.57 15.27
CA SER A 73 36.91 3.58 14.65
C SER A 73 37.89 2.58 15.30
N LYS A 74 37.85 2.42 16.63
CA LYS A 74 38.65 1.42 17.33
C LYS A 74 38.24 -0.03 17.02
N LEU A 75 36.92 -0.26 16.83
CA LEU A 75 36.41 -1.59 16.48
C LEU A 75 36.77 -1.97 15.03
N ILE A 76 36.76 -0.98 14.13
CA ILE A 76 37.24 -1.14 12.74
C ILE A 76 38.75 -1.47 12.74
N ALA A 77 39.57 -0.70 13.47
CA ALA A 77 41.01 -0.94 13.54
C ALA A 77 41.39 -2.31 14.12
N LYS A 78 40.49 -2.90 14.93
CA LYS A 78 40.64 -4.28 15.47
C LYS A 78 40.09 -5.36 14.54
N GLY A 79 39.53 -5.02 13.38
CA GLY A 79 38.89 -5.95 12.44
C GLY A 79 37.60 -6.57 12.96
N ILE A 80 36.95 -5.97 13.96
CA ILE A 80 35.64 -6.41 14.48
C ILE A 80 34.50 -5.95 13.57
N ILE A 81 34.66 -4.78 12.95
CA ILE A 81 33.76 -4.22 11.95
C ILE A 81 34.55 -4.05 10.65
N ASN A 82 33.98 -4.50 9.54
CA ASN A 82 34.51 -4.19 8.22
C ASN A 82 34.13 -2.75 7.84
N GLU A 83 35.11 -1.90 7.63
CA GLU A 83 34.91 -0.48 7.28
C GLU A 83 34.04 -0.28 6.02
N GLN A 84 34.16 -1.20 5.05
CA GLN A 84 33.43 -1.11 3.77
C GLN A 84 31.92 -1.25 3.93
N ASP A 85 31.44 -1.84 5.02
CA ASP A 85 30.01 -1.97 5.29
C ASP A 85 29.37 -0.66 5.79
N LEU A 86 30.18 0.32 6.18
CA LEU A 86 29.73 1.60 6.74
C LEU A 86 30.22 2.83 5.95
N LYS A 87 31.48 2.83 5.51
CA LYS A 87 32.12 4.00 4.89
C LYS A 87 31.45 4.40 3.57
N GLY A 88 30.94 5.63 3.51
CA GLY A 88 30.31 6.18 2.34
C GLY A 88 28.94 5.54 2.00
N LYS A 89 28.43 4.70 2.89
CA LYS A 89 27.12 4.07 2.74
C LYS A 89 26.01 4.99 3.25
N TRP A 90 24.84 4.88 2.62
CA TRP A 90 23.63 5.56 3.03
C TRP A 90 22.79 4.65 3.93
N GLU A 91 22.57 5.08 5.18
CA GLU A 91 21.68 4.41 6.14
C GLU A 91 21.95 2.89 6.35
N SER A 92 23.20 2.47 6.16
CA SER A 92 23.64 1.10 6.43
C SER A 92 24.03 0.91 7.89
N TYR A 93 23.92 -0.32 8.39
CA TYR A 93 24.35 -0.66 9.75
C TYR A 93 24.91 -2.07 9.84
N VAL A 94 25.71 -2.28 10.90
CA VAL A 94 26.30 -3.55 11.28
C VAL A 94 25.86 -3.91 12.69
N ILE A 95 25.44 -5.18 12.87
CA ILE A 95 25.25 -5.79 14.18
C ILE A 95 26.22 -6.96 14.30
N THR A 96 27.03 -6.99 15.35
CA THR A 96 27.98 -8.07 15.61
C THR A 96 28.19 -8.32 17.08
N ILE A 97 28.59 -9.55 17.44
CA ILE A 97 28.94 -9.93 18.80
C ILE A 97 30.43 -10.23 18.82
N THR A 98 31.18 -9.53 19.68
CA THR A 98 32.65 -9.68 19.74
C THR A 98 33.05 -11.06 20.26
N ASN A 99 34.10 -11.66 19.66
CA ASN A 99 34.66 -12.92 20.09
C ASN A 99 35.70 -12.70 21.22
N GLU A 100 35.24 -12.19 22.36
CA GLU A 100 36.04 -11.90 23.54
C GLU A 100 35.59 -12.76 24.73
N LYS A 101 36.42 -12.92 25.78
CA LYS A 101 36.00 -13.63 27.03
C LYS A 101 34.71 -13.05 27.63
N LYS A 102 34.49 -11.76 27.46
CA LYS A 102 33.23 -11.07 27.78
C LYS A 102 32.65 -10.51 26.48
N PRO A 103 31.80 -11.25 25.78
CA PRO A 103 31.22 -10.79 24.52
C PRO A 103 30.45 -9.46 24.68
N ARG A 104 30.56 -8.61 23.68
CA ARG A 104 29.82 -7.34 23.59
C ARG A 104 28.99 -7.36 22.35
N LEU A 105 27.76 -6.91 22.47
CA LEU A 105 26.92 -6.63 21.31
C LEU A 105 27.29 -5.24 20.75
N VAL A 106 27.56 -5.16 19.47
CA VAL A 106 27.94 -3.91 18.77
C VAL A 106 26.88 -3.57 17.75
N ILE A 107 26.41 -2.34 17.76
CA ILE A 107 25.50 -1.73 16.79
C ILE A 107 26.23 -0.52 16.21
N ALA A 108 26.57 -0.56 14.92
CA ALA A 108 27.31 0.51 14.25
C ALA A 108 26.59 0.93 12.97
N GLY A 109 26.28 2.20 12.81
CA GLY A 109 25.67 2.75 11.60
C GLY A 109 26.66 3.52 10.74
N SER A 110 26.41 3.61 9.43
CA SER A 110 27.15 4.46 8.49
C SER A 110 26.90 5.95 8.74
N ASP A 111 25.71 6.28 9.21
CA ASP A 111 25.21 7.61 9.57
C ASP A 111 24.22 7.52 10.74
N LYS A 112 23.62 8.65 11.12
CA LYS A 112 22.68 8.69 12.27
C LYS A 112 21.49 7.73 12.09
N ARG A 113 20.89 7.66 10.89
CA ARG A 113 19.74 6.79 10.64
C ARG A 113 20.13 5.32 10.53
N GLY A 114 21.24 5.01 9.91
CA GLY A 114 21.80 3.65 9.95
C GLY A 114 22.00 3.15 11.38
N THR A 115 22.54 3.99 12.27
CA THR A 115 22.68 3.67 13.70
C THR A 115 21.32 3.43 14.36
N ILE A 116 20.33 4.28 14.10
CA ILE A 116 18.96 4.17 14.63
C ILE A 116 18.30 2.88 14.14
N TYR A 117 18.45 2.53 12.86
CA TYR A 117 17.89 1.29 12.33
C TYR A 117 18.52 0.04 12.94
N GLY A 118 19.84 0.06 13.18
CA GLY A 118 20.52 -1.01 13.90
C GLY A 118 20.00 -1.17 15.34
N ILE A 119 19.67 -0.07 16.00
CA ILE A 119 19.06 -0.05 17.33
C ILE A 119 17.68 -0.73 17.28
N TYR A 120 16.81 -0.33 16.39
CA TYR A 120 15.47 -0.91 16.27
C TYR A 120 15.46 -2.33 15.71
N ASP A 121 16.45 -2.73 14.90
CA ASP A 121 16.64 -4.12 14.51
C ASP A 121 16.94 -4.99 15.76
N VAL A 122 17.79 -4.53 16.67
CA VAL A 122 18.03 -5.22 17.95
C VAL A 122 16.74 -5.27 18.79
N SER A 123 15.98 -4.19 18.87
CA SER A 123 14.67 -4.18 19.55
C SER A 123 13.73 -5.24 18.98
N GLN A 124 13.66 -5.36 17.66
CA GLN A 124 12.84 -6.38 16.99
C GLN A 124 13.35 -7.81 17.28
N ARG A 125 14.66 -8.05 17.23
CA ARG A 125 15.27 -9.36 17.53
C ARG A 125 15.02 -9.83 18.96
N ILE A 126 14.87 -8.93 19.91
CA ILE A 126 14.51 -9.29 21.28
C ILE A 126 13.00 -9.39 21.53
N GLY A 127 12.16 -9.17 20.50
CA GLY A 127 10.72 -9.40 20.55
C GLY A 127 9.83 -8.15 20.63
N VAL A 128 10.35 -6.97 20.32
CA VAL A 128 9.53 -5.74 20.22
C VAL A 128 9.16 -5.50 18.75
N SER A 129 7.90 -5.74 18.42
CA SER A 129 7.36 -5.48 17.08
C SER A 129 7.41 -3.99 16.73
N PRO A 130 7.66 -3.59 15.48
CA PRO A 130 7.42 -2.23 15.02
C PRO A 130 5.99 -1.74 15.32
N TRP A 131 5.05 -2.66 15.33
CA TRP A 131 3.61 -2.43 15.51
C TRP A 131 3.14 -2.52 16.96
N TYR A 132 4.08 -2.55 17.93
CA TYR A 132 3.73 -2.71 19.35
C TYR A 132 2.74 -1.63 19.85
N TRP A 133 2.84 -0.42 19.28
CA TRP A 133 1.99 0.69 19.69
C TRP A 133 0.81 0.92 18.74
N TRP A 134 1.06 0.94 17.40
CA TRP A 134 0.02 1.25 16.40
C TRP A 134 -0.93 0.10 16.10
N ALA A 135 -0.54 -1.15 16.30
CA ALA A 135 -1.40 -2.32 16.17
C ALA A 135 -1.42 -3.17 17.45
N ASP A 136 -1.09 -2.56 18.58
CA ASP A 136 -1.20 -3.16 19.91
C ASP A 136 -0.56 -4.57 20.04
N VAL A 137 0.47 -4.83 19.21
CA VAL A 137 1.21 -6.10 19.26
C VAL A 137 1.88 -6.23 20.62
N PRO A 138 1.51 -7.23 21.45
CA PRO A 138 1.97 -7.31 22.80
C PRO A 138 3.47 -7.62 22.89
N VAL A 139 4.20 -6.85 23.70
CA VAL A 139 5.60 -7.15 24.02
C VAL A 139 5.62 -8.26 25.10
N LYS A 140 5.98 -9.46 24.68
CA LYS A 140 6.06 -10.63 25.58
C LYS A 140 7.27 -10.52 26.48
N LYS A 141 7.07 -10.67 27.80
CA LYS A 141 8.18 -10.72 28.75
C LYS A 141 9.03 -11.97 28.53
N ASN A 142 10.33 -11.75 28.39
CA ASN A 142 11.32 -12.81 28.25
C ASN A 142 12.62 -12.42 28.97
N PRO A 143 12.80 -12.84 30.23
CA PRO A 143 14.04 -12.56 30.98
C PRO A 143 15.31 -13.16 30.34
N GLU A 144 15.17 -14.14 29.46
CA GLU A 144 16.27 -14.79 28.75
C GLU A 144 16.46 -14.24 27.32
N ALA A 145 15.82 -13.12 26.98
CA ALA A 145 15.95 -12.50 25.67
C ALA A 145 17.40 -12.29 25.28
N ALA A 146 17.73 -12.68 24.07
CA ALA A 146 19.08 -12.64 23.54
C ALA A 146 19.09 -12.27 22.06
N VAL A 147 20.19 -11.69 21.62
CA VAL A 147 20.50 -11.50 20.20
C VAL A 147 21.44 -12.62 19.79
N GLU A 148 21.08 -13.33 18.75
CA GLU A 148 21.93 -14.31 18.10
C GLU A 148 22.48 -13.72 16.80
N CYS A 149 23.78 -13.51 16.73
CA CYS A 149 24.43 -12.91 15.58
C CYS A 149 25.94 -13.15 15.63
N THR A 150 26.56 -13.58 14.54
CA THR A 150 28.00 -13.54 14.39
C THR A 150 28.44 -12.20 13.81
N TYR A 151 27.90 -11.88 12.62
CA TYR A 151 28.11 -10.62 11.90
C TYR A 151 26.96 -10.40 10.94
N TYR A 152 26.31 -9.26 11.01
CA TYR A 152 25.23 -8.88 10.12
C TYR A 152 25.49 -7.47 9.58
N ALA A 153 25.53 -7.31 8.28
CA ALA A 153 25.58 -6.02 7.59
C ALA A 153 24.28 -5.86 6.78
N SER A 154 23.56 -4.78 7.02
CA SER A 154 22.28 -4.52 6.36
C SER A 154 22.41 -4.20 4.87
N GLY A 155 23.55 -3.68 4.45
CA GLY A 155 23.69 -2.97 3.17
C GLY A 155 22.90 -1.66 3.16
N GLU A 156 22.92 -0.98 2.02
CA GLU A 156 22.14 0.23 1.78
C GLU A 156 20.70 -0.13 1.38
N PRO A 157 19.69 0.70 1.73
CA PRO A 157 18.35 0.50 1.21
C PRO A 157 18.31 0.69 -0.30
N THR A 158 17.44 -0.05 -0.98
CA THR A 158 17.27 0.05 -2.44
C THR A 158 16.59 1.35 -2.87
N VAL A 159 15.85 1.98 -1.96
CA VAL A 159 15.22 3.28 -2.18
C VAL A 159 15.76 4.29 -1.18
N LYS A 160 16.26 5.43 -1.67
CA LYS A 160 16.96 6.41 -0.84
C LYS A 160 16.04 7.10 0.17
N TYR A 161 14.92 7.67 -0.27
CA TYR A 161 13.90 8.34 0.55
C TYR A 161 12.63 7.52 0.51
N ARG A 162 12.12 7.12 1.68
CA ARG A 162 10.97 6.23 1.81
C ARG A 162 10.16 6.61 3.04
N GLY A 163 8.85 6.73 2.87
CA GLY A 163 7.99 7.18 3.94
C GLY A 163 6.52 7.13 3.58
N ILE A 164 5.70 7.69 4.46
CA ILE A 164 4.25 7.76 4.30
C ILE A 164 3.75 9.17 4.10
N PHE A 165 2.58 9.28 3.50
CA PHE A 165 1.77 10.47 3.46
C PHE A 165 0.46 10.24 4.19
N ILE A 166 0.21 11.04 5.22
CA ILE A 166 -1.08 11.10 5.91
C ILE A 166 -1.95 12.06 5.10
N ASN A 167 -2.89 11.52 4.33
CA ASN A 167 -3.62 12.30 3.33
C ASN A 167 -5.14 12.31 3.52
N ASP A 168 -5.68 11.47 4.38
CA ASP A 168 -7.13 11.36 4.57
C ASP A 168 -7.48 11.41 6.06
N GLU A 169 -6.80 12.27 6.79
CA GLU A 169 -6.86 12.40 8.24
C GLU A 169 -8.25 12.71 8.80
N ASP A 170 -9.14 13.23 7.96
CA ASP A 170 -10.56 13.45 8.27
C ASP A 170 -11.27 12.16 8.67
N TRP A 171 -10.82 11.03 8.08
CA TRP A 171 -11.45 9.75 8.28
C TRP A 171 -11.35 9.28 9.73
N GLY A 172 -10.15 9.22 10.29
CA GLY A 172 -9.92 8.65 11.61
C GLY A 172 -8.85 9.32 12.45
N LEU A 173 -7.68 9.63 11.87
CA LEU A 173 -6.55 10.15 12.64
C LEU A 173 -6.87 11.49 13.31
N LYS A 174 -7.52 12.41 12.60
CA LYS A 174 -7.93 13.70 13.15
C LYS A 174 -9.00 13.55 14.24
N PRO A 175 -10.13 12.85 14.03
CA PRO A 175 -11.11 12.59 15.09
C PRO A 175 -10.50 11.93 16.33
N TRP A 176 -9.62 10.96 16.17
CA TRP A 176 -8.92 10.29 17.26
C TRP A 176 -7.96 11.23 18.00
N ALA A 177 -7.11 11.97 17.29
CA ALA A 177 -6.16 12.88 17.92
C ALA A 177 -6.88 13.94 18.76
N THR A 178 -7.90 14.60 18.18
CA THR A 178 -8.62 15.71 18.82
C THR A 178 -9.48 15.29 19.99
N SER A 179 -10.10 14.12 19.91
CA SER A 179 -11.02 13.68 20.95
C SER A 179 -10.37 12.81 22.03
N ASN A 180 -9.20 12.23 21.75
CA ASN A 180 -8.59 11.22 22.60
C ASN A 180 -7.11 11.49 22.92
N PHE A 181 -6.24 11.54 21.93
CA PHE A 181 -4.79 11.50 22.16
C PHE A 181 -4.13 12.86 22.42
N GLU A 182 -4.57 13.91 21.74
CA GLU A 182 -4.09 15.31 21.91
C GLU A 182 -5.27 16.27 22.17
N LYS A 183 -6.17 15.90 23.05
CA LYS A 183 -7.38 16.68 23.43
C LYS A 183 -7.08 18.14 23.76
N GLU A 184 -5.98 18.36 24.45
CA GLU A 184 -5.57 19.70 24.88
C GLU A 184 -5.18 20.61 23.71
N LEU A 185 -4.68 20.03 22.62
CA LEU A 185 -4.37 20.74 21.38
C LEU A 185 -5.60 20.87 20.48
N GLY A 186 -6.45 19.85 20.49
CA GLY A 186 -7.63 19.77 19.63
C GLY A 186 -7.27 19.58 18.15
N ASP A 187 -6.08 19.03 17.87
CA ASP A 187 -5.55 18.84 16.51
C ASP A 187 -4.58 17.67 16.44
N ILE A 188 -4.06 17.36 15.24
CA ILE A 188 -2.91 16.49 15.05
C ILE A 188 -1.64 17.31 15.37
N GLY A 189 -0.92 16.92 16.39
CA GLY A 189 0.21 17.69 16.89
C GLY A 189 1.44 16.85 17.22
N PRO A 190 2.36 17.41 18.01
CA PRO A 190 3.68 16.83 18.26
C PRO A 190 3.64 15.45 18.91
N LYS A 191 2.64 15.12 19.74
CA LYS A 191 2.55 13.79 20.34
C LYS A 191 2.19 12.74 19.28
N THR A 192 1.24 13.04 18.40
CA THR A 192 0.84 12.16 17.30
C THR A 192 2.01 11.98 16.34
N TYR A 193 2.64 13.06 15.88
CA TYR A 193 3.82 12.97 15.00
C TYR A 193 4.99 12.24 15.66
N GLY A 194 5.18 12.35 16.96
CA GLY A 194 6.19 11.56 17.67
C GLY A 194 5.96 10.06 17.56
N LYS A 195 4.70 9.61 17.67
CA LYS A 195 4.34 8.19 17.50
C LYS A 195 4.44 7.73 16.05
N VAL A 196 4.14 8.60 15.10
CA VAL A 196 4.34 8.32 13.67
C VAL A 196 5.83 8.18 13.34
N CYS A 197 6.66 9.11 13.81
CA CYS A 197 8.12 9.09 13.59
C CYS A 197 8.78 7.83 14.18
N GLU A 198 8.36 7.41 15.38
CA GLU A 198 8.84 6.18 15.99
C GLU A 198 8.51 4.96 15.13
N LEU A 199 7.25 4.85 14.66
CA LEU A 199 6.83 3.77 13.75
C LEU A 199 7.69 3.75 12.48
N LEU A 200 7.84 4.91 11.82
CA LEU A 200 8.61 5.03 10.59
C LEU A 200 10.05 4.53 10.77
N LEU A 201 10.72 4.93 11.83
CA LEU A 201 12.09 4.47 12.10
C LEU A 201 12.17 2.97 12.41
N ARG A 202 11.19 2.42 13.13
CA ARG A 202 11.09 0.97 13.36
C ARG A 202 10.86 0.19 12.08
N LEU A 203 10.20 0.81 11.09
CA LEU A 203 10.00 0.28 9.73
C LEU A 203 11.16 0.64 8.77
N LYS A 204 12.24 1.26 9.25
CA LYS A 204 13.39 1.73 8.46
C LYS A 204 13.00 2.75 7.38
N ALA A 205 11.93 3.50 7.58
CA ALA A 205 11.60 4.68 6.79
C ALA A 205 12.35 5.91 7.30
N ASN A 206 12.46 6.94 6.48
CA ASN A 206 13.23 8.15 6.79
C ASN A 206 12.50 9.46 6.53
N MET A 207 11.29 9.42 5.94
CA MET A 207 10.55 10.65 5.64
C MET A 207 9.06 10.55 5.99
N LEU A 208 8.44 11.72 6.15
CA LEU A 208 7.03 11.91 6.42
C LEU A 208 6.48 13.07 5.60
N ALA A 209 5.38 12.87 4.89
CA ALA A 209 4.48 13.92 4.44
C ALA A 209 3.34 14.00 5.46
N PRO A 210 3.22 15.12 6.22
CA PRO A 210 2.22 15.25 7.28
C PRO A 210 0.81 15.45 6.72
N ALA A 211 -0.18 15.41 7.63
CA ALA A 211 -1.59 15.72 7.35
C ALA A 211 -1.76 17.10 6.70
N MET A 212 -2.66 17.21 5.72
CA MET A 212 -2.75 18.41 4.89
C MET A 212 -4.16 18.95 4.64
N HIS A 213 -5.22 18.22 5.00
CA HIS A 213 -6.58 18.65 4.72
C HIS A 213 -6.99 19.87 5.57
N SER A 214 -7.97 20.61 5.09
CA SER A 214 -8.46 21.83 5.75
C SER A 214 -9.09 21.59 7.14
N CYS A 215 -9.42 20.35 7.48
CA CYS A 215 -9.91 19.97 8.81
C CYS A 215 -8.81 20.02 9.88
N THR A 216 -7.54 19.98 9.46
CA THR A 216 -6.35 19.94 10.32
C THR A 216 -5.59 21.26 10.20
N GLY A 217 -5.03 21.74 11.31
CA GLY A 217 -4.05 22.83 11.27
C GLY A 217 -2.82 22.43 10.46
N ALA A 218 -2.24 23.36 9.74
CA ALA A 218 -1.02 23.09 9.00
C ALA A 218 0.09 22.56 9.92
N PHE A 219 0.92 21.64 9.44
CA PHE A 219 2.01 21.02 10.22
C PHE A 219 2.89 22.05 10.94
N TYR A 220 3.21 23.15 10.26
CA TYR A 220 4.05 24.23 10.81
C TYR A 220 3.27 25.21 11.72
N SER A 221 1.94 25.16 11.75
CA SER A 221 1.16 25.97 12.70
C SER A 221 1.31 25.47 14.15
N HIS A 222 1.81 24.25 14.33
CA HIS A 222 2.23 23.69 15.62
C HIS A 222 3.75 23.60 15.69
N PRO A 223 4.44 24.62 16.24
CA PRO A 223 5.90 24.75 16.15
C PRO A 223 6.69 23.56 16.69
N GLU A 224 6.14 22.84 17.68
CA GLU A 224 6.77 21.68 18.29
C GLU A 224 6.77 20.45 17.33
N SER A 225 5.87 20.38 16.36
CA SER A 225 5.76 19.24 15.44
C SER A 225 7.04 19.01 14.64
N LYS A 226 7.61 20.09 14.05
CA LYS A 226 8.87 20.02 13.32
C LYS A 226 10.05 19.64 14.21
N VAL A 227 10.07 20.15 15.46
CA VAL A 227 11.12 19.85 16.45
C VAL A 227 11.07 18.38 16.85
N VAL A 228 9.88 17.84 17.07
CA VAL A 228 9.72 16.42 17.37
C VAL A 228 10.19 15.57 16.20
N CYS A 229 9.74 15.83 14.97
CA CYS A 229 10.18 15.06 13.79
C CYS A 229 11.71 15.11 13.61
N ASP A 230 12.33 16.27 13.78
CA ASP A 230 13.79 16.39 13.74
C ASP A 230 14.47 15.61 14.87
N SER A 231 13.87 15.59 16.08
CA SER A 231 14.39 14.82 17.21
C SER A 231 14.42 13.31 16.94
N PHE A 232 13.58 12.82 16.06
CA PHE A 232 13.62 11.44 15.54
C PHE A 232 14.57 11.28 14.36
N GLY A 233 14.98 12.36 13.69
CA GLY A 233 15.78 12.33 12.46
C GLY A 233 14.96 12.01 11.22
N ILE A 234 13.64 12.28 11.27
CA ILE A 234 12.73 12.12 10.13
C ILE A 234 12.79 13.37 9.25
N ILE A 235 12.90 13.17 7.95
CA ILE A 235 12.88 14.17 6.91
C ILE A 235 11.43 14.56 6.63
N ILE A 236 11.13 15.86 6.59
CA ILE A 236 9.81 16.34 6.20
C ILE A 236 9.78 16.57 4.69
N THR A 237 8.73 16.08 4.07
CA THR A 237 8.34 16.36 2.68
C THR A 237 6.89 16.77 2.66
N THR A 238 6.39 17.21 1.51
CA THR A 238 4.98 17.57 1.37
C THR A 238 4.41 17.04 0.07
N SER A 239 3.10 17.08 -0.05
CA SER A 239 2.39 16.63 -1.22
C SER A 239 2.67 17.53 -2.44
N HIS A 240 2.21 17.08 -3.61
CA HIS A 240 2.21 17.86 -4.85
C HIS A 240 1.36 19.13 -4.79
N CYS A 241 0.53 19.31 -3.76
CA CYS A 241 -0.31 20.47 -3.52
C CYS A 241 0.35 21.53 -2.64
N GLU A 242 1.42 21.16 -1.91
CA GLU A 242 2.05 21.98 -0.86
C GLU A 242 3.49 22.34 -1.25
N PRO A 243 3.70 23.22 -2.24
CA PRO A 243 5.02 23.59 -2.69
C PRO A 243 5.82 24.29 -1.60
N LEU A 244 7.11 23.96 -1.49
CA LEU A 244 8.06 24.49 -0.50
C LEU A 244 7.55 24.40 0.95
N LEU A 245 6.88 23.27 1.29
CA LEU A 245 6.38 22.97 2.64
C LEU A 245 5.24 23.92 3.11
N LEU A 246 4.60 24.64 2.21
CA LEU A 246 3.49 25.53 2.54
C LEU A 246 2.15 24.84 2.29
N ASN A 247 1.35 24.67 3.33
CA ASN A 247 -0.01 24.12 3.22
C ASN A 247 -0.97 25.25 2.81
N ASN A 248 -1.48 25.20 1.59
CA ASN A 248 -2.42 26.19 1.09
C ASN A 248 -3.89 25.85 1.33
N ALA A 249 -4.20 24.68 1.93
CA ALA A 249 -5.55 24.27 2.30
C ALA A 249 -5.94 24.72 3.71
N ALA A 250 -4.95 24.84 4.61
CA ALA A 250 -5.19 25.28 5.99
C ALA A 250 -5.23 26.83 6.08
N THR A 251 -6.32 27.36 6.64
CA THR A 251 -6.52 28.83 6.78
C THR A 251 -5.46 29.50 7.65
N SER A 252 -4.78 28.77 8.50
CA SER A 252 -3.62 29.22 9.28
C SER A 252 -2.46 29.68 8.39
N GLU A 253 -2.25 29.06 7.23
CA GLU A 253 -1.15 29.39 6.30
C GLU A 253 -1.61 30.17 5.08
N TRP A 254 -2.73 29.81 4.46
CA TRP A 254 -3.29 30.53 3.33
C TRP A 254 -4.79 30.75 3.48
N GLU A 255 -5.23 31.98 3.34
CA GLU A 255 -6.64 32.37 3.33
C GLU A 255 -6.87 33.45 2.29
N GLU A 256 -7.73 33.21 1.31
CA GLU A 256 -7.94 34.12 0.16
C GLU A 256 -8.38 35.52 0.58
N SER A 257 -9.17 35.64 1.65
CA SER A 257 -9.60 36.93 2.19
C SER A 257 -8.44 37.80 2.72
N ARG A 258 -7.35 37.17 3.20
CA ARG A 258 -6.16 37.77 3.76
C ARG A 258 -5.03 37.87 2.74
N ASP A 259 -4.79 36.76 1.99
CA ASP A 259 -3.58 36.59 1.17
C ASP A 259 -3.86 36.75 -0.33
N GLY A 260 -5.13 36.92 -0.73
CA GLY A 260 -5.54 37.01 -2.13
C GLY A 260 -5.61 35.64 -2.85
N ASP A 261 -5.84 35.68 -4.16
CA ASP A 261 -6.00 34.48 -4.98
C ASP A 261 -4.68 33.69 -5.04
N TRP A 262 -4.76 32.34 -4.91
CA TRP A 262 -3.64 31.43 -5.13
C TRP A 262 -3.35 31.27 -6.62
N ASN A 263 -2.91 32.36 -7.24
CA ASN A 263 -2.68 32.49 -8.68
C ASN A 263 -1.36 33.21 -8.93
N TYR A 264 -0.35 32.47 -9.40
CA TYR A 264 0.99 33.01 -9.57
C TYR A 264 1.06 34.12 -10.64
N LYS A 265 0.18 34.10 -11.62
CA LYS A 265 0.13 35.15 -12.67
C LYS A 265 -0.31 36.51 -12.12
N THR A 266 -1.17 36.52 -11.12
CA THR A 266 -1.79 37.74 -10.58
C THR A 266 -1.31 38.10 -9.17
N ASN A 267 -0.81 37.12 -8.39
CA ASN A 267 -0.45 37.29 -6.96
C ASN A 267 0.91 36.69 -6.59
N SER A 268 1.87 36.66 -7.52
CA SER A 268 3.19 36.06 -7.30
C SER A 268 3.95 36.64 -6.11
N GLN A 269 3.81 37.93 -5.84
CA GLN A 269 4.53 38.57 -4.72
C GLN A 269 4.11 38.03 -3.36
N THR A 270 2.81 37.87 -3.12
CA THR A 270 2.33 37.31 -1.85
C THR A 270 2.72 35.83 -1.71
N ILE A 271 2.58 35.06 -2.80
CA ILE A 271 2.96 33.64 -2.81
C ILE A 271 4.46 33.48 -2.54
N LEU A 272 5.32 34.27 -3.22
CA LEU A 272 6.77 34.22 -2.98
C LEU A 272 7.11 34.63 -1.55
N LYS A 273 6.45 35.63 -0.98
CA LYS A 273 6.67 36.00 0.40
C LYS A 273 6.31 34.88 1.37
N LYS A 274 5.21 34.21 1.17
CA LYS A 274 4.80 33.06 1.99
C LYS A 274 5.81 31.92 1.92
N TRP A 275 6.31 31.60 0.74
CA TRP A 275 7.37 30.60 0.58
C TRP A 275 8.68 31.04 1.21
N ASP A 276 9.03 32.32 1.10
CA ASP A 276 10.21 32.89 1.76
C ASP A 276 10.13 32.78 3.28
N ASP A 277 9.00 33.15 3.87
CA ASP A 277 8.74 33.06 5.30
C ASP A 277 8.80 31.59 5.78
N ARG A 278 8.23 30.65 5.00
CA ARG A 278 8.29 29.21 5.30
C ARG A 278 9.71 28.67 5.26
N LEU A 279 10.49 29.04 4.27
CA LEU A 279 11.87 28.59 4.16
C LEU A 279 12.76 29.20 5.25
N ALA A 280 12.53 30.45 5.67
CA ALA A 280 13.20 31.01 6.83
C ALA A 280 12.99 30.20 8.11
N GLU A 281 11.81 29.60 8.28
CA GLU A 281 11.49 28.75 9.42
C GLU A 281 12.05 27.33 9.27
N ALA A 282 11.94 26.75 8.07
CA ALA A 282 12.13 25.31 7.86
C ALA A 282 13.56 24.93 7.44
N SER A 283 14.36 25.83 6.87
CA SER A 283 15.65 25.52 6.25
C SER A 283 16.73 24.94 7.19
N GLN A 284 16.56 25.09 8.50
CA GLN A 284 17.45 24.51 9.51
C GLN A 284 17.23 23.00 9.74
N TYR A 285 16.14 22.43 9.25
CA TYR A 285 15.78 21.03 9.38
C TYR A 285 16.04 20.27 8.08
N GLU A 286 16.08 18.93 8.15
CA GLU A 286 16.20 18.09 6.97
C GLU A 286 14.84 18.00 6.25
N ASN A 287 14.79 18.48 4.99
CA ASN A 287 13.57 18.49 4.19
C ASN A 287 13.84 18.01 2.76
N ILE A 288 12.77 17.56 2.10
CA ILE A 288 12.69 17.40 0.65
C ILE A 288 11.62 18.34 0.17
N TYR A 289 11.97 19.21 -0.78
CA TYR A 289 11.11 20.31 -1.21
C TYR A 289 10.33 19.96 -2.46
N THR A 290 8.99 20.01 -2.35
CA THR A 290 8.10 19.91 -3.51
C THR A 290 8.18 21.21 -4.31
N THR A 291 8.44 21.10 -5.60
CA THR A 291 8.52 22.21 -6.56
C THR A 291 7.33 22.23 -7.51
N ALA A 292 7.19 23.33 -8.26
CA ALA A 292 6.01 23.69 -9.04
C ALA A 292 4.85 24.17 -8.15
N MET A 293 3.65 24.23 -8.68
CA MET A 293 2.44 24.50 -7.91
C MET A 293 1.19 23.95 -8.63
N ARG A 294 0.14 23.73 -7.85
CA ARG A 294 -1.22 23.47 -8.30
C ARG A 294 -2.17 24.55 -7.75
N GLY A 295 -3.47 24.31 -7.79
CA GLY A 295 -4.46 25.16 -7.12
C GLY A 295 -4.43 25.02 -5.59
N VAL A 296 -5.44 25.55 -4.93
CA VAL A 296 -5.63 25.36 -3.50
C VAL A 296 -6.07 23.92 -3.24
N HIS A 297 -5.45 23.29 -2.23
CA HIS A 297 -5.65 21.88 -1.95
C HIS A 297 -5.35 21.01 -3.19
N ASP A 298 -6.17 20.04 -3.53
CA ASP A 298 -6.00 19.21 -4.73
C ASP A 298 -6.69 19.81 -5.99
N ALA A 299 -7.09 21.07 -5.98
CA ALA A 299 -7.66 21.75 -7.14
C ALA A 299 -6.64 21.97 -8.26
N GLY A 300 -7.13 22.10 -9.49
CA GLY A 300 -6.30 22.44 -10.63
C GLY A 300 -5.76 23.87 -10.58
N LEU A 301 -4.70 24.12 -11.36
CA LEU A 301 -4.07 25.43 -11.49
C LEU A 301 -5.11 26.51 -11.85
N ARG A 302 -5.14 27.60 -11.08
CA ARG A 302 -6.11 28.68 -11.26
C ARG A 302 -5.81 29.53 -12.47
N GLY A 303 -6.85 30.25 -12.96
CA GLY A 303 -6.76 31.25 -14.04
C GLY A 303 -7.20 30.79 -15.41
N ASN A 304 -7.72 29.55 -15.57
CA ASN A 304 -8.18 28.99 -16.85
C ASN A 304 -7.22 29.19 -18.02
N LEU A 305 -5.91 29.12 -17.74
CA LEU A 305 -4.88 29.33 -18.74
C LEU A 305 -4.82 28.17 -19.74
N PRO A 306 -4.63 28.42 -21.02
CA PRO A 306 -4.35 27.38 -21.99
C PRO A 306 -3.01 26.72 -21.68
N LEU A 307 -2.80 25.51 -22.19
CA LEU A 307 -1.64 24.69 -21.84
C LEU A 307 -0.31 25.37 -22.22
N GLU A 308 -0.31 26.10 -23.34
CA GLU A 308 0.85 26.86 -23.83
C GLU A 308 1.30 27.96 -22.89
N GLU A 309 0.37 28.54 -22.09
CA GLU A 309 0.69 29.55 -21.07
C GLU A 309 1.07 28.92 -19.73
N ARG A 310 0.53 27.71 -19.41
CA ARG A 310 0.86 26.99 -18.16
C ARG A 310 2.32 26.53 -18.14
N VAL A 311 2.87 26.07 -19.26
CA VAL A 311 4.25 25.60 -19.35
C VAL A 311 5.27 26.67 -18.93
N PRO A 312 5.31 27.87 -19.54
CA PRO A 312 6.25 28.91 -19.11
C PRO A 312 5.95 29.44 -17.70
N LEU A 313 4.68 29.45 -17.26
CA LEU A 313 4.32 29.86 -15.90
C LEU A 313 4.93 28.90 -14.85
N ILE A 314 4.76 27.61 -15.01
CA ILE A 314 5.31 26.62 -14.07
C ILE A 314 6.84 26.60 -14.14
N ALA A 315 7.43 26.78 -15.30
CA ALA A 315 8.89 26.93 -15.42
C ALA A 315 9.42 28.14 -14.63
N GLN A 316 8.69 29.29 -14.65
CA GLN A 316 9.03 30.46 -13.85
C GLN A 316 8.86 30.18 -12.34
N VAL A 317 7.78 29.53 -11.94
CA VAL A 317 7.54 29.12 -10.55
C VAL A 317 8.72 28.29 -10.03
N ILE A 318 9.12 27.23 -10.75
CA ILE A 318 10.25 26.39 -10.35
C ILE A 318 11.54 27.19 -10.23
N LYS A 319 11.79 28.10 -11.16
CA LYS A 319 12.97 28.96 -11.14
C LYS A 319 13.02 29.84 -9.88
N ASP A 320 11.90 30.48 -9.54
CA ASP A 320 11.82 31.40 -8.40
C ASP A 320 11.91 30.62 -7.08
N GLN A 321 11.28 29.45 -7.00
CA GLN A 321 11.38 28.51 -5.85
C GLN A 321 12.84 28.09 -5.62
N ARG A 322 13.60 27.77 -6.66
CA ARG A 322 15.00 27.36 -6.55
C ARG A 322 15.90 28.52 -6.06
N GLN A 323 15.61 29.75 -6.46
CA GLN A 323 16.32 30.94 -5.96
C GLN A 323 16.06 31.15 -4.45
N LEU A 324 14.83 30.91 -3.99
CA LEU A 324 14.49 30.95 -2.57
C LEU A 324 15.25 29.86 -1.79
N LEU A 325 15.29 28.65 -2.32
CA LEU A 325 16.02 27.52 -1.70
C LEU A 325 17.52 27.82 -1.56
N GLU A 326 18.16 28.31 -2.62
CA GLU A 326 19.58 28.70 -2.58
C GLU A 326 19.87 29.78 -1.52
N ARG A 327 18.98 30.78 -1.44
CA ARG A 327 19.12 31.87 -0.48
C ARG A 327 19.02 31.43 0.97
N HIS A 328 18.07 30.55 1.29
CA HIS A 328 17.83 30.13 2.67
C HIS A 328 18.73 29.00 3.13
N ILE A 329 19.12 28.10 2.23
CA ILE A 329 19.91 26.90 2.58
C ILE A 329 21.42 27.17 2.41
N GLY A 330 21.79 28.13 1.59
CA GLY A 330 23.20 28.49 1.34
C GLY A 330 23.96 27.48 0.50
N LYS A 331 23.24 26.63 -0.26
CA LYS A 331 23.77 25.64 -1.19
C LYS A 331 23.25 25.90 -2.59
N LYS A 332 23.90 25.36 -3.61
CA LYS A 332 23.36 25.37 -4.96
C LYS A 332 22.05 24.55 -4.99
N ALA A 333 21.08 24.98 -5.78
CA ALA A 333 19.81 24.26 -5.91
C ALA A 333 20.00 22.78 -6.33
N THR A 334 21.07 22.47 -7.09
CA THR A 334 21.44 21.11 -7.51
C THR A 334 21.90 20.20 -6.36
N GLU A 335 22.19 20.75 -5.18
CA GLU A 335 22.62 20.03 -3.99
C GLU A 335 21.48 19.88 -2.96
N ILE A 336 20.33 20.49 -3.21
CA ILE A 336 19.16 20.52 -2.33
C ILE A 336 18.16 19.48 -2.83
N PRO A 337 17.69 18.55 -1.97
CA PRO A 337 16.69 17.56 -2.39
C PRO A 337 15.38 18.22 -2.80
N GLN A 338 14.99 18.03 -4.05
CA GLN A 338 13.78 18.58 -4.64
C GLN A 338 13.04 17.50 -5.41
N ILE A 339 11.72 17.57 -5.38
CA ILE A 339 10.84 16.69 -6.16
C ILE A 339 9.89 17.50 -7.03
N PHE A 340 9.52 16.94 -8.16
CA PHE A 340 8.41 17.36 -9.00
C PHE A 340 7.47 16.17 -9.19
N VAL A 341 6.20 16.35 -8.86
CA VAL A 341 5.17 15.30 -8.94
C VAL A 341 4.24 15.62 -10.11
N PRO A 342 4.39 14.97 -11.27
CA PRO A 342 3.48 15.15 -12.40
C PRO A 342 2.16 14.40 -12.13
N TYR A 343 1.21 15.11 -11.50
CA TYR A 343 -0.09 14.60 -11.09
C TYR A 343 -1.22 15.42 -11.74
N LYS A 344 -2.27 14.76 -12.24
CA LYS A 344 -3.38 15.41 -12.95
C LYS A 344 -2.87 16.41 -14.01
N GLU A 345 -3.27 17.69 -13.95
CA GLU A 345 -2.91 18.71 -14.94
C GLU A 345 -1.40 18.99 -15.02
N THR A 346 -0.63 18.73 -13.97
CA THR A 346 0.83 18.92 -14.05
C THR A 346 1.51 17.83 -14.88
N MET A 347 0.88 16.66 -15.01
CA MET A 347 1.30 15.64 -15.99
C MET A 347 1.13 16.15 -17.41
N ASP A 348 -0.03 16.75 -17.71
CA ASP A 348 -0.29 17.34 -19.03
C ASP A 348 0.71 18.45 -19.35
N ILE A 349 1.00 19.32 -18.37
CA ILE A 349 2.01 20.40 -18.51
C ILE A 349 3.40 19.82 -18.78
N TYR A 350 3.80 18.79 -18.04
CA TYR A 350 5.07 18.10 -18.23
C TYR A 350 5.18 17.47 -19.61
N GLU A 351 4.16 16.73 -20.02
CA GLU A 351 4.12 16.07 -21.34
C GLU A 351 3.97 17.05 -22.52
N HIS A 352 3.52 18.28 -22.25
CA HIS A 352 3.48 19.37 -23.24
C HIS A 352 4.81 20.16 -23.35
N GLY A 353 5.85 19.69 -22.68
CA GLY A 353 7.21 20.19 -22.87
C GLY A 353 7.78 21.03 -21.77
N LEU A 354 7.20 21.03 -20.56
CA LEU A 354 7.83 21.65 -19.39
C LEU A 354 9.21 21.02 -19.17
N LYS A 355 10.24 21.86 -19.15
CA LYS A 355 11.60 21.45 -18.82
C LYS A 355 11.84 21.56 -17.34
N VAL A 356 11.68 20.44 -16.64
CA VAL A 356 12.04 20.32 -15.21
C VAL A 356 13.56 20.19 -15.12
N PRO A 357 14.27 20.97 -14.28
CA PRO A 357 15.72 20.81 -14.08
C PRO A 357 16.13 19.38 -13.79
N ASP A 358 17.23 18.92 -14.39
CA ASP A 358 17.59 17.50 -14.38
C ASP A 358 17.98 16.93 -13.01
N ASP A 359 18.32 17.78 -12.08
CA ASP A 359 18.64 17.45 -10.69
C ASP A 359 17.39 17.25 -9.80
N ILE A 360 16.22 17.67 -10.24
CA ILE A 360 14.95 17.45 -9.53
C ILE A 360 14.48 16.01 -9.79
N THR A 361 14.13 15.32 -8.72
CA THR A 361 13.55 13.96 -8.80
C THR A 361 12.14 14.00 -9.38
N LEU A 362 11.88 13.22 -10.42
CA LEU A 362 10.54 13.03 -10.98
C LEU A 362 9.80 11.96 -10.17
N VAL A 363 8.68 12.32 -9.55
CA VAL A 363 7.90 11.37 -8.76
C VAL A 363 6.66 10.93 -9.55
N TRP A 364 6.71 9.73 -10.10
CA TRP A 364 5.59 9.15 -10.84
C TRP A 364 4.48 8.70 -9.90
N VAL A 365 3.25 8.84 -10.33
CA VAL A 365 2.07 8.53 -9.53
C VAL A 365 1.32 7.33 -10.09
N ASP A 366 0.64 6.59 -9.23
CA ASP A 366 -0.36 5.64 -9.65
C ASP A 366 -1.69 6.35 -9.98
N ASP A 367 -2.69 5.58 -10.38
CA ASP A 367 -4.04 6.09 -10.67
C ASP A 367 -4.94 6.12 -9.43
N ASN A 368 -4.37 6.21 -8.25
CA ASN A 368 -4.98 6.16 -6.91
C ASN A 368 -5.51 4.76 -6.52
N TYR A 369 -5.40 3.77 -7.40
CA TYR A 369 -5.89 2.40 -7.17
C TYR A 369 -4.77 1.35 -7.29
N GLY A 370 -3.52 1.80 -7.22
CA GLY A 370 -2.34 0.94 -7.21
C GLY A 370 -1.78 0.62 -8.59
N TYR A 371 -2.24 1.25 -9.67
CA TYR A 371 -1.71 1.06 -11.03
C TYR A 371 -0.88 2.27 -11.46
N MET A 372 0.43 2.11 -11.59
CA MET A 372 1.33 3.20 -12.02
C MET A 372 0.97 3.72 -13.40
N LYS A 373 0.63 5.00 -13.51
CA LYS A 373 0.20 5.64 -14.75
C LYS A 373 1.30 5.69 -15.81
N ARG A 374 2.55 5.75 -15.37
CA ARG A 374 3.74 5.60 -16.21
C ARG A 374 4.99 5.45 -15.34
N VAL A 375 6.10 5.12 -15.97
CA VAL A 375 7.44 5.15 -15.39
C VAL A 375 8.37 6.00 -16.28
N SER A 376 9.61 6.20 -15.86
CA SER A 376 10.61 6.93 -16.64
C SER A 376 10.90 6.24 -17.97
N ASN A 377 10.85 7.01 -19.04
CA ASN A 377 11.35 6.56 -20.34
C ASN A 377 12.90 6.52 -20.35
N PRO A 378 13.55 5.98 -21.39
CA PRO A 378 15.01 5.85 -21.44
C PRO A 378 15.80 7.17 -21.28
N GLU A 379 15.23 8.31 -21.72
CA GLU A 379 15.86 9.63 -21.58
C GLU A 379 15.72 10.13 -20.12
N GLU A 380 14.54 10.00 -19.53
CA GLU A 380 14.26 10.37 -18.15
C GLU A 380 15.09 9.55 -17.16
N GLN A 381 15.41 8.29 -17.46
CA GLN A 381 16.27 7.43 -16.65
C GLN A 381 17.73 7.94 -16.54
N GLN A 382 18.16 8.82 -17.45
CA GLN A 382 19.52 9.39 -17.44
C GLN A 382 19.63 10.63 -16.56
N ARG A 383 18.52 11.12 -16.00
CA ARG A 383 18.51 12.33 -15.17
C ARG A 383 19.25 12.10 -13.85
N PRO A 384 20.18 12.98 -13.42
CA PRO A 384 20.90 12.84 -12.15
C PRO A 384 19.97 12.91 -10.92
N GLY A 385 18.84 13.63 -11.01
CA GLY A 385 17.80 13.65 -9.99
C GLY A 385 17.08 12.33 -9.81
N GLY A 386 17.13 11.44 -10.83
CA GLY A 386 16.47 10.15 -10.82
C GLY A 386 14.94 10.27 -10.78
N ALA A 387 14.30 9.20 -10.34
CA ALA A 387 12.85 9.15 -10.21
C ALA A 387 12.40 8.55 -8.87
N GLY A 388 11.13 8.71 -8.58
CA GLY A 388 10.45 8.18 -7.42
C GLY A 388 9.02 7.77 -7.74
N VAL A 389 8.32 7.36 -6.69
CA VAL A 389 6.93 6.87 -6.74
C VAL A 389 6.11 7.54 -5.66
N TYR A 390 4.89 7.90 -5.99
CA TYR A 390 3.80 8.18 -5.07
C TYR A 390 2.70 7.14 -5.30
N TYR A 391 2.45 6.29 -4.31
CA TYR A 391 1.64 5.07 -4.42
C TYR A 391 0.52 5.08 -3.38
N HIS A 392 -0.66 4.55 -3.72
CA HIS A 392 -1.84 4.53 -2.87
C HIS A 392 -2.20 3.12 -2.40
N ILE A 393 -2.48 2.96 -1.10
CA ILE A 393 -3.18 1.81 -0.52
C ILE A 393 -4.50 2.22 0.14
N SER A 394 -4.80 3.50 0.07
CA SER A 394 -6.00 4.18 0.57
C SER A 394 -6.25 5.41 -0.28
N TYR A 395 -7.51 5.76 -0.56
CA TYR A 395 -7.84 6.91 -1.39
C TYR A 395 -9.24 7.43 -1.08
N LEU A 396 -9.37 8.76 -1.06
CA LEU A 396 -10.62 9.50 -1.02
C LEU A 396 -10.87 10.13 -2.40
N GLY A 397 -11.87 9.69 -3.13
CA GLY A 397 -12.23 10.29 -4.42
C GLY A 397 -12.84 9.35 -5.46
N ALA A 398 -13.08 9.91 -6.65
CA ALA A 398 -13.75 9.21 -7.75
C ALA A 398 -12.88 8.08 -8.35
N PRO A 399 -13.50 6.93 -8.74
CA PRO A 399 -14.93 6.62 -8.69
C PRO A 399 -15.43 6.15 -7.32
N HIS A 400 -14.58 5.74 -6.38
CA HIS A 400 -14.99 5.28 -5.06
C HIS A 400 -13.89 5.39 -4.02
N ASP A 401 -14.26 5.82 -2.81
CA ASP A 401 -13.38 5.82 -1.65
C ASP A 401 -13.05 4.39 -1.19
N TYR A 402 -11.81 4.18 -0.70
CA TYR A 402 -11.42 2.99 0.04
C TYR A 402 -10.43 3.38 1.16
N LEU A 403 -10.97 3.51 2.37
CA LEU A 403 -10.29 4.06 3.55
C LEU A 403 -10.46 3.16 4.80
N TRP A 404 -11.51 2.33 4.81
CA TRP A 404 -11.98 1.65 6.01
C TRP A 404 -11.24 0.36 6.33
N ILE A 405 -10.89 -0.45 5.32
CA ILE A 405 -10.15 -1.70 5.51
C ILE A 405 -9.11 -1.93 4.40
N TYR A 406 -7.98 -2.51 4.78
CA TYR A 406 -6.92 -2.83 3.82
C TYR A 406 -7.36 -3.93 2.85
N SER A 407 -7.19 -3.71 1.55
CA SER A 407 -7.65 -4.62 0.49
C SER A 407 -6.73 -4.70 -0.74
N THR A 408 -5.49 -4.21 -0.64
CA THR A 408 -4.54 -4.20 -1.76
C THR A 408 -3.65 -5.44 -1.73
N PRO A 409 -3.66 -6.30 -2.78
CA PRO A 409 -2.77 -7.46 -2.82
C PRO A 409 -1.29 -7.09 -2.87
N PRO A 410 -0.41 -7.77 -2.10
CA PRO A 410 1.04 -7.53 -2.16
C PRO A 410 1.64 -7.72 -3.56
N VAL A 411 1.07 -8.63 -4.35
CA VAL A 411 1.52 -8.90 -5.73
C VAL A 411 1.29 -7.71 -6.64
N LEU A 412 0.14 -7.03 -6.56
CA LEU A 412 -0.09 -5.79 -7.33
C LEU A 412 0.94 -4.73 -6.95
N MET A 413 1.13 -4.53 -5.65
CA MET A 413 2.11 -3.57 -5.14
C MET A 413 3.51 -3.89 -5.68
N TYR A 414 3.94 -5.15 -5.62
CA TYR A 414 5.23 -5.59 -6.14
C TYR A 414 5.38 -5.36 -7.64
N GLU A 415 4.41 -5.80 -8.45
CA GLU A 415 4.45 -5.65 -9.91
C GLU A 415 4.63 -4.19 -10.34
N GLU A 416 3.90 -3.30 -9.68
CA GLU A 416 3.94 -1.87 -10.01
C GLU A 416 5.20 -1.16 -9.47
N LEU A 417 5.60 -1.45 -8.25
CA LEU A 417 6.79 -0.86 -7.66
C LEU A 417 8.09 -1.42 -8.28
N LYS A 418 8.13 -2.72 -8.59
CA LYS A 418 9.28 -3.33 -9.28
C LYS A 418 9.44 -2.78 -10.69
N LYS A 419 8.34 -2.61 -11.41
CA LYS A 419 8.32 -1.92 -12.71
C LYS A 419 8.91 -0.51 -12.60
N ALA A 420 8.47 0.27 -11.63
CA ALA A 420 8.98 1.63 -11.42
C ALA A 420 10.47 1.62 -11.06
N TYR A 421 10.87 0.74 -10.14
CA TYR A 421 12.27 0.59 -9.72
C TYR A 421 13.19 0.20 -10.88
N ASP A 422 12.79 -0.77 -11.72
CA ASP A 422 13.55 -1.21 -12.88
C ASP A 422 13.69 -0.13 -13.97
N HIS A 423 12.88 0.95 -13.85
CA HIS A 423 12.96 2.15 -14.70
C HIS A 423 13.53 3.36 -13.95
N GLY A 424 14.33 3.12 -12.91
CA GLY A 424 15.13 4.15 -12.23
C GLY A 424 14.41 4.89 -11.10
N ALA A 425 13.26 4.41 -10.62
CA ALA A 425 12.57 5.00 -9.49
C ALA A 425 13.12 4.47 -8.16
N ASP A 426 14.37 4.82 -7.83
CA ASP A 426 15.09 4.41 -6.63
C ASP A 426 15.34 5.57 -5.64
N ARG A 427 14.85 6.79 -5.94
CA ARG A 427 15.19 7.98 -5.17
C ARG A 427 14.18 8.30 -4.07
N TYR A 428 12.89 8.13 -4.34
CA TYR A 428 11.83 8.63 -3.48
C TYR A 428 10.60 7.75 -3.60
N TRP A 429 10.20 7.08 -2.51
CA TRP A 429 8.96 6.32 -2.45
C TRP A 429 8.07 6.83 -1.33
N LEU A 430 6.92 7.38 -1.70
CA LEU A 430 5.91 7.90 -0.79
C LEU A 430 4.65 7.05 -0.89
N LEU A 431 4.19 6.55 0.25
CA LEU A 431 2.96 5.76 0.35
C LEU A 431 1.83 6.60 0.94
N ASN A 432 0.75 6.81 0.19
CA ASN A 432 -0.50 7.29 0.76
C ASN A 432 -1.13 6.19 1.60
N VAL A 433 -1.33 6.45 2.88
CA VAL A 433 -1.84 5.49 3.86
C VAL A 433 -3.19 5.89 4.45
N GLY A 434 -3.77 7.02 4.00
CA GLY A 434 -4.91 7.61 4.71
C GLY A 434 -4.50 8.00 6.12
N ASP A 435 -4.80 7.15 7.09
CA ASP A 435 -4.67 7.39 8.53
C ASP A 435 -3.71 6.45 9.27
N ILE A 436 -2.91 5.66 8.61
CA ILE A 436 -2.10 4.56 9.17
C ILE A 436 -2.97 3.33 9.50
N LYS A 437 -4.08 3.52 10.21
CA LYS A 437 -5.01 2.45 10.57
C LYS A 437 -6.23 2.47 9.63
N PRO A 438 -6.63 1.30 9.13
CA PRO A 438 -6.11 -0.05 9.36
C PRO A 438 -5.19 -0.55 8.23
N MET A 439 -4.19 0.22 7.83
CA MET A 439 -3.31 -0.05 6.67
C MET A 439 -1.99 -0.74 7.04
N GLU A 440 -1.86 -1.26 8.26
CA GLU A 440 -0.61 -1.76 8.85
C GLU A 440 0.10 -2.81 7.97
N LEU A 441 -0.65 -3.78 7.43
CA LEU A 441 -0.08 -4.83 6.57
C LEU A 441 0.49 -4.25 5.28
N GLY A 442 -0.21 -3.30 4.67
CA GLY A 442 0.22 -2.62 3.46
C GLY A 442 1.44 -1.73 3.70
N ILE A 443 1.45 -0.98 4.79
CA ILE A 443 2.58 -0.11 5.18
C ILE A 443 3.84 -0.94 5.41
N GLN A 444 3.75 -2.04 6.18
CA GLN A 444 4.89 -2.94 6.39
C GLN A 444 5.42 -3.48 5.07
N THR A 445 4.53 -3.96 4.21
CA THR A 445 4.91 -4.55 2.92
C THR A 445 5.63 -3.53 2.03
N PHE A 446 5.09 -2.31 1.93
CA PHE A 446 5.71 -1.24 1.14
C PHE A 446 7.09 -0.84 1.69
N MET A 447 7.22 -0.69 3.01
CA MET A 447 8.49 -0.28 3.62
C MET A 447 9.56 -1.36 3.49
N ASP A 448 9.20 -2.64 3.63
CA ASP A 448 10.13 -3.75 3.43
C ASP A 448 10.56 -3.86 1.96
N MET A 449 9.65 -3.60 0.99
CA MET A 449 10.02 -3.50 -0.42
C MET A 449 10.95 -2.30 -0.68
N ALA A 450 10.66 -1.14 -0.12
CA ALA A 450 11.50 0.06 -0.27
C ALA A 450 12.88 -0.12 0.38
N TRP A 451 12.95 -0.88 1.48
CA TRP A 451 14.22 -1.24 2.11
C TRP A 451 15.05 -2.15 1.21
N ASN A 452 14.44 -3.23 0.68
CA ASN A 452 15.13 -4.11 -0.26
C ASN A 452 14.16 -4.82 -1.22
N ILE A 453 13.85 -4.18 -2.35
CA ILE A 453 12.96 -4.73 -3.37
C ILE A 453 13.51 -6.05 -3.97
N ASN A 454 14.83 -6.26 -3.93
CA ASN A 454 15.47 -7.44 -4.49
C ASN A 454 15.31 -8.70 -3.61
N HIS A 455 14.79 -8.57 -2.40
CA HIS A 455 14.37 -9.72 -1.57
C HIS A 455 13.02 -10.29 -1.99
N PHE A 456 12.28 -9.57 -2.83
CA PHE A 456 10.98 -9.96 -3.32
C PHE A 456 11.04 -10.47 -4.75
N ASP A 457 10.21 -11.45 -5.04
CA ASP A 457 9.87 -11.90 -6.38
C ASP A 457 8.39 -12.30 -6.43
N ILE A 458 7.89 -12.59 -7.62
CA ILE A 458 6.49 -12.95 -7.87
C ILE A 458 6.02 -14.18 -7.09
N ASN A 459 6.94 -15.03 -6.63
CA ASN A 459 6.61 -16.28 -5.92
C ASN A 459 6.57 -16.08 -4.40
N ASN A 460 7.38 -15.17 -3.86
CA ASN A 460 7.54 -15.00 -2.42
C ASN A 460 6.75 -13.83 -1.84
N VAL A 461 6.45 -12.80 -2.65
CA VAL A 461 5.80 -11.57 -2.16
C VAL A 461 4.43 -11.84 -1.55
N ASN A 462 3.68 -12.78 -2.10
CA ASN A 462 2.37 -13.14 -1.58
C ASN A 462 2.39 -13.76 -0.17
N GLN A 463 3.56 -14.24 0.28
CA GLN A 463 3.74 -14.83 1.63
C GLN A 463 4.14 -13.80 2.68
N HIS A 464 4.52 -12.59 2.26
CA HIS A 464 5.11 -11.60 3.15
C HIS A 464 4.20 -11.25 4.35
N GLN A 465 2.94 -10.93 4.08
CA GLN A 465 1.98 -10.56 5.14
C GLN A 465 1.63 -11.75 6.05
N ALA A 466 1.51 -12.95 5.49
CA ALA A 466 1.31 -14.17 6.29
C ALA A 466 2.49 -14.46 7.21
N ASN A 467 3.72 -14.25 6.73
CA ASN A 467 4.93 -14.37 7.55
C ASN A 467 4.98 -13.31 8.67
N MET A 468 4.55 -12.08 8.39
CA MET A 468 4.41 -11.04 9.40
C MET A 468 3.44 -11.46 10.51
N LEU A 469 2.24 -11.92 10.16
CA LEU A 469 1.26 -12.43 11.12
C LEU A 469 1.78 -13.64 11.90
N GLY A 470 2.47 -14.56 11.22
CA GLY A 470 3.12 -15.71 11.86
C GLY A 470 4.21 -15.33 12.86
N THR A 471 4.93 -14.24 12.60
CA THR A 471 5.92 -13.68 13.55
C THR A 471 5.23 -13.10 14.80
N ILE A 472 4.09 -12.46 14.64
CA ILE A 472 3.33 -11.81 15.71
C ILE A 472 2.58 -12.85 16.56
N PHE A 473 1.80 -13.73 15.92
CA PHE A 473 0.84 -14.61 16.59
C PHE A 473 1.31 -16.07 16.68
N GLY A 474 2.42 -16.43 16.04
CA GLY A 474 2.91 -17.80 15.97
C GLY A 474 2.29 -18.60 14.82
N LYS A 475 2.20 -19.92 14.99
CA LYS A 475 1.73 -20.82 13.92
C LYS A 475 0.23 -20.62 13.64
N GLY A 476 -0.11 -20.51 12.36
CA GLY A 476 -1.48 -20.38 11.88
C GLY A 476 -1.54 -20.51 10.35
N ASN A 477 -2.74 -20.66 9.81
CA ASN A 477 -2.99 -20.75 8.37
C ASN A 477 -3.20 -19.35 7.72
N TYR A 478 -2.41 -18.37 8.13
CA TYR A 478 -2.55 -16.96 7.70
C TYR A 478 -2.48 -16.80 6.18
N GLN A 479 -1.67 -17.63 5.50
CA GLN A 479 -1.57 -17.57 4.03
C GLN A 479 -2.90 -17.88 3.35
N GLU A 480 -3.56 -18.97 3.77
CA GLU A 480 -4.84 -19.36 3.19
C GLU A 480 -5.95 -18.32 3.46
N ILE A 481 -5.95 -17.77 4.68
CA ILE A 481 -6.89 -16.73 5.08
C ILE A 481 -6.69 -15.47 4.23
N LEU A 482 -5.45 -14.99 4.10
CA LEU A 482 -5.14 -13.80 3.31
C LEU A 482 -5.36 -14.02 1.81
N ASP A 483 -4.99 -15.20 1.29
CA ASP A 483 -5.24 -15.58 -0.10
C ASP A 483 -6.75 -15.50 -0.42
N THR A 484 -7.60 -16.03 0.46
CA THR A 484 -9.04 -15.99 0.25
C THR A 484 -9.61 -14.58 0.43
N TYR A 485 -9.21 -13.87 1.48
CA TYR A 485 -9.65 -12.51 1.76
C TYR A 485 -9.30 -11.54 0.61
N LEU A 486 -8.02 -11.52 0.20
CA LEU A 486 -7.55 -10.61 -0.84
C LEU A 486 -8.08 -10.99 -2.22
N ARG A 487 -8.30 -12.28 -2.51
CA ARG A 487 -8.99 -12.73 -3.73
C ARG A 487 -10.42 -12.18 -3.82
N LEU A 488 -11.16 -12.23 -2.73
CA LEU A 488 -12.51 -11.70 -2.67
C LEU A 488 -12.52 -10.18 -2.79
N ALA A 489 -11.59 -9.49 -2.13
CA ALA A 489 -11.41 -8.05 -2.26
C ALA A 489 -10.93 -7.62 -3.65
N TRP A 490 -10.09 -8.43 -4.31
CA TRP A 490 -9.65 -8.19 -5.68
C TRP A 490 -10.83 -8.16 -6.66
N SER A 491 -11.72 -9.13 -6.57
CA SER A 491 -12.88 -9.19 -7.47
C SER A 491 -13.85 -8.01 -7.28
N ARG A 492 -14.01 -7.53 -6.07
CA ARG A 492 -14.71 -6.29 -5.72
C ARG A 492 -14.30 -5.90 -4.30
N LYS A 493 -13.75 -4.69 -4.12
CA LYS A 493 -13.45 -4.20 -2.77
C LYS A 493 -14.73 -4.19 -1.93
N PRO A 494 -14.68 -4.54 -0.63
CA PRO A 494 -15.87 -4.51 0.22
C PRO A 494 -16.57 -3.15 0.23
N GLU A 495 -15.80 -2.07 0.23
CA GLU A 495 -16.30 -0.70 0.23
C GLU A 495 -17.02 -0.31 -1.07
N PHE A 496 -16.72 -1.00 -2.18
CA PHE A 496 -17.35 -0.76 -3.49
C PHE A 496 -18.69 -1.50 -3.67
N MET A 497 -19.10 -2.31 -2.69
CA MET A 497 -20.37 -3.03 -2.75
C MET A 497 -21.56 -2.06 -2.72
N GLY A 498 -22.55 -2.31 -3.58
CA GLY A 498 -23.77 -1.51 -3.66
C GLY A 498 -23.65 -0.23 -4.48
N TRP A 499 -22.58 -0.05 -5.23
CA TRP A 499 -22.35 1.12 -6.07
C TRP A 499 -22.00 0.73 -7.50
N GLU A 500 -22.44 1.54 -8.47
CA GLU A 500 -21.79 1.61 -9.77
C GLU A 500 -20.49 2.37 -9.63
N TYR A 501 -20.60 3.63 -9.18
CA TYR A 501 -19.56 4.48 -8.62
C TYR A 501 -20.14 5.17 -7.40
N GLU A 502 -19.34 5.49 -6.40
CA GLU A 502 -19.77 6.37 -5.32
C GLU A 502 -19.79 7.82 -5.81
N TRP A 503 -18.74 8.20 -6.55
CA TRP A 503 -18.59 9.53 -7.10
C TRP A 503 -18.71 9.53 -8.63
N ASP A 504 -19.55 10.38 -9.16
CA ASP A 504 -19.54 10.78 -10.57
C ASP A 504 -19.22 12.27 -10.64
N ASP A 505 -17.99 12.57 -11.10
CA ASP A 505 -17.35 13.89 -10.98
C ASP A 505 -17.29 14.37 -9.51
N GLN A 506 -18.06 15.39 -9.16
CA GLN A 506 -18.08 16.00 -7.83
C GLN A 506 -19.30 15.61 -6.98
N ALA A 507 -20.12 14.71 -7.47
CA ALA A 507 -21.37 14.34 -6.82
C ALA A 507 -21.39 12.85 -6.44
N HIS A 508 -21.95 12.54 -5.27
CA HIS A 508 -22.27 11.16 -4.90
C HIS A 508 -23.41 10.63 -5.80
N THR A 509 -23.30 9.37 -6.19
CA THR A 509 -24.37 8.64 -6.90
C THR A 509 -25.26 7.89 -5.91
N GLY A 510 -26.32 7.27 -6.40
CA GLY A 510 -27.19 6.44 -5.56
C GLY A 510 -26.66 5.02 -5.38
N LEU A 511 -27.13 4.37 -4.31
CA LEU A 511 -26.92 2.94 -4.13
C LEU A 511 -27.69 2.15 -5.18
N LYS A 512 -27.19 0.97 -5.54
CA LYS A 512 -27.84 0.02 -6.44
C LYS A 512 -27.54 -1.42 -6.03
N ASP A 513 -28.31 -2.36 -6.59
CA ASP A 513 -28.01 -3.78 -6.47
C ASP A 513 -26.65 -4.12 -7.08
N THR A 514 -26.02 -5.14 -6.53
CA THR A 514 -24.72 -5.61 -7.04
C THR A 514 -24.90 -6.36 -8.36
N GLU A 515 -23.81 -6.56 -9.09
CA GLU A 515 -23.82 -7.36 -10.32
C GLU A 515 -23.62 -8.86 -10.06
N PHE A 516 -23.39 -9.28 -8.79
CA PHE A 516 -23.24 -10.69 -8.41
C PHE A 516 -24.57 -11.42 -8.55
N SER A 517 -24.59 -12.54 -9.27
CA SER A 517 -25.81 -13.27 -9.57
C SER A 517 -26.18 -14.28 -8.48
N PHE A 518 -27.42 -14.21 -7.99
CA PHE A 518 -28.02 -15.29 -7.18
C PHE A 518 -28.55 -16.45 -8.04
N ILE A 519 -28.73 -16.23 -9.35
CA ILE A 519 -29.37 -17.18 -10.27
C ILE A 519 -28.33 -18.03 -10.99
N HIS A 520 -27.22 -17.42 -11.44
CA HIS A 520 -26.25 -18.05 -12.30
C HIS A 520 -24.94 -18.34 -11.54
N TYR A 521 -24.38 -19.52 -11.75
CA TYR A 521 -23.08 -19.98 -11.24
C TYR A 521 -22.94 -19.96 -9.71
N SER A 522 -24.07 -19.85 -8.98
CA SER A 522 -24.06 -19.68 -7.50
C SER A 522 -23.13 -18.57 -7.02
N GLU A 523 -22.94 -17.52 -7.81
CA GLU A 523 -21.87 -16.55 -7.63
C GLU A 523 -22.01 -15.75 -6.33
N ALA A 524 -23.19 -15.15 -6.06
CA ALA A 524 -23.47 -14.41 -4.83
C ALA A 524 -23.40 -15.34 -3.60
N GLN A 525 -23.97 -16.54 -3.70
CA GLN A 525 -23.97 -17.54 -2.62
C GLN A 525 -22.54 -17.97 -2.27
N GLN A 526 -21.69 -18.25 -3.29
CA GLN A 526 -20.30 -18.64 -3.06
C GLN A 526 -19.50 -17.54 -2.39
N ARG A 527 -19.71 -16.27 -2.84
CA ARG A 527 -19.04 -15.12 -2.23
C ARG A 527 -19.42 -14.96 -0.76
N LEU A 528 -20.69 -15.09 -0.42
CA LEU A 528 -21.17 -15.07 0.96
C LEU A 528 -20.60 -16.22 1.80
N ALA A 529 -20.60 -17.44 1.25
CA ALA A 529 -20.07 -18.62 1.93
C ALA A 529 -18.56 -18.51 2.19
N ASP A 530 -17.78 -18.03 1.21
CA ASP A 530 -16.33 -17.81 1.37
C ASP A 530 -16.05 -16.80 2.50
N TYR A 531 -16.73 -15.65 2.53
CA TYR A 531 -16.58 -14.67 3.59
C TYR A 531 -17.04 -15.17 4.96
N GLN A 532 -18.14 -15.90 5.01
CA GLN A 532 -18.63 -16.51 6.26
C GLN A 532 -17.62 -17.53 6.81
N CYS A 533 -17.07 -18.36 5.93
CA CYS A 533 -16.02 -19.31 6.30
C CYS A 533 -14.80 -18.59 6.90
N LEU A 534 -14.32 -17.53 6.25
CA LEU A 534 -13.21 -16.69 6.74
C LEU A 534 -13.54 -16.08 8.11
N SER A 535 -14.73 -15.48 8.26
CA SER A 535 -15.18 -14.87 9.52
C SER A 535 -15.17 -15.90 10.65
N ASN A 536 -15.67 -17.11 10.39
CA ASN A 536 -15.67 -18.21 11.37
C ASN A 536 -14.25 -18.71 11.68
N GLN A 537 -13.35 -18.72 10.71
CA GLN A 537 -11.95 -19.12 10.90
C GLN A 537 -11.21 -18.14 11.81
N VAL A 538 -11.28 -16.83 11.51
CA VAL A 538 -10.59 -15.82 12.32
C VAL A 538 -11.17 -15.71 13.73
N GLU A 539 -12.49 -15.94 13.90
CA GLU A 539 -13.12 -16.00 15.21
C GLU A 539 -12.56 -17.16 16.06
N LYS A 540 -12.42 -18.35 15.47
CA LYS A 540 -11.86 -19.53 16.14
C LYS A 540 -10.37 -19.39 16.44
N MET A 541 -9.63 -18.65 15.62
CA MET A 541 -8.19 -18.43 15.78
C MET A 541 -7.87 -17.30 16.75
N SER A 542 -8.85 -16.49 17.10
CA SER A 542 -8.64 -15.32 17.95
C SER A 542 -8.03 -15.71 19.29
N ASP A 543 -6.93 -15.05 19.63
CA ASP A 543 -6.29 -15.16 20.95
C ASP A 543 -6.86 -14.16 21.96
N GLY A 544 -7.89 -13.39 21.55
CA GLY A 544 -8.53 -12.34 22.33
C GLY A 544 -7.74 -11.04 22.44
N SER A 545 -6.55 -10.94 21.79
CA SER A 545 -5.73 -9.73 21.82
C SER A 545 -6.31 -8.64 20.91
N ALA A 546 -6.07 -7.37 21.28
CA ALA A 546 -6.39 -6.24 20.43
C ALA A 546 -5.68 -6.35 19.07
N ALA A 547 -4.40 -6.73 19.05
CA ALA A 547 -3.62 -6.89 17.84
C ALA A 547 -4.25 -7.90 16.84
N PHE A 548 -4.74 -9.05 17.33
CA PHE A 548 -5.38 -10.01 16.45
C PHE A 548 -6.70 -9.47 15.89
N PHE A 549 -7.47 -8.78 16.72
CA PHE A 549 -8.69 -8.13 16.28
C PHE A 549 -8.39 -7.08 15.19
N GLU A 550 -7.46 -6.18 15.43
CA GLU A 550 -7.11 -5.08 14.51
C GLU A 550 -6.55 -5.58 13.17
N LEU A 551 -5.57 -6.48 13.23
CA LEU A 551 -4.81 -6.89 12.04
C LEU A 551 -5.52 -7.94 11.17
N LEU A 552 -6.43 -8.72 11.74
CA LEU A 552 -7.02 -9.84 11.02
C LEU A 552 -8.54 -9.95 11.19
N GLN A 553 -9.05 -9.89 12.40
CA GLN A 553 -10.47 -10.16 12.65
C GLN A 553 -11.37 -9.03 12.14
N PHE A 554 -11.05 -7.78 12.46
CA PHE A 554 -11.82 -6.62 12.06
C PHE A 554 -11.94 -6.46 10.53
N PRO A 555 -10.85 -6.47 9.72
CA PRO A 555 -10.99 -6.30 8.28
C PRO A 555 -11.76 -7.45 7.63
N ILE A 556 -11.61 -8.69 8.09
CA ILE A 556 -12.30 -9.85 7.52
C ILE A 556 -13.79 -9.84 7.90
N GLN A 557 -14.13 -9.60 9.15
CA GLN A 557 -15.51 -9.52 9.60
C GLN A 557 -16.23 -8.30 9.02
N GLY A 558 -15.56 -7.16 8.94
CA GLY A 558 -16.08 -5.96 8.27
C GLY A 558 -16.40 -6.22 6.81
N ALA A 559 -15.46 -6.84 6.08
CA ALA A 559 -15.67 -7.22 4.68
C ALA A 559 -16.85 -8.21 4.51
N TYR A 560 -16.96 -9.20 5.39
CA TYR A 560 -18.10 -10.14 5.39
C TYR A 560 -19.43 -9.41 5.56
N GLN A 561 -19.55 -8.58 6.58
CA GLN A 561 -20.80 -7.90 6.85
C GLN A 561 -21.16 -6.87 5.77
N MET A 562 -20.16 -6.21 5.18
CA MET A 562 -20.37 -5.32 4.05
C MET A 562 -20.95 -6.05 2.83
N ASN A 563 -20.40 -7.22 2.49
CA ASN A 563 -20.94 -8.05 1.43
C ASN A 563 -22.35 -8.58 1.76
N ARG A 564 -22.56 -9.05 2.98
CA ARG A 564 -23.86 -9.53 3.43
C ARG A 564 -24.91 -8.43 3.39
N LYS A 565 -24.58 -7.23 3.80
CA LYS A 565 -25.49 -6.07 3.77
C LYS A 565 -26.06 -5.85 2.35
N PHE A 566 -25.21 -5.70 1.35
CA PHE A 566 -25.65 -5.39 0.00
C PHE A 566 -26.25 -6.59 -0.75
N LEU A 567 -25.69 -7.78 -0.59
CA LEU A 567 -26.24 -8.97 -1.24
C LEU A 567 -27.60 -9.38 -0.64
N MET A 568 -27.84 -9.17 0.64
CA MET A 568 -29.16 -9.43 1.24
C MET A 568 -30.20 -8.38 0.85
N ALA A 569 -29.81 -7.12 0.64
CA ALA A 569 -30.70 -6.11 0.08
C ALA A 569 -31.11 -6.47 -1.35
N GLN A 570 -30.16 -6.83 -2.20
CA GLN A 570 -30.43 -7.32 -3.56
C GLN A 570 -31.38 -8.52 -3.54
N LEU A 571 -31.11 -9.49 -2.68
CA LEU A 571 -31.96 -10.69 -2.55
C LEU A 571 -33.39 -10.32 -2.12
N ASN A 572 -33.58 -9.32 -1.24
CA ASN A 572 -34.88 -8.79 -0.89
C ASN A 572 -35.64 -8.28 -2.13
N HIS A 573 -34.99 -7.48 -2.97
CA HIS A 573 -35.58 -6.93 -4.21
C HIS A 573 -35.95 -8.05 -5.19
N GLU A 574 -35.06 -9.02 -5.42
CA GLU A 574 -35.28 -10.14 -6.33
C GLU A 574 -36.45 -11.03 -5.88
N LEU A 575 -36.55 -11.30 -4.57
CA LEU A 575 -37.61 -12.13 -3.99
C LEU A 575 -38.98 -11.41 -4.05
N LEU A 576 -39.00 -10.11 -3.81
CA LEU A 576 -40.21 -9.31 -3.96
C LEU A 576 -40.73 -9.30 -5.41
N ALA A 577 -39.81 -9.14 -6.37
CA ALA A 577 -40.17 -9.23 -7.79
C ALA A 577 -40.77 -10.59 -8.19
N GLN A 578 -40.41 -11.66 -7.46
CA GLN A 578 -40.95 -13.01 -7.60
C GLN A 578 -42.25 -13.26 -6.79
N GLY A 579 -42.69 -12.28 -6.00
CA GLY A 579 -43.84 -12.41 -5.11
C GLY A 579 -43.59 -13.21 -3.83
N ARG A 580 -42.36 -13.55 -3.52
CA ARG A 580 -41.90 -14.36 -2.36
C ARG A 580 -41.72 -13.49 -1.11
N LYS A 581 -42.82 -12.96 -0.60
CA LYS A 581 -42.85 -11.88 0.41
C LYS A 581 -42.25 -12.26 1.78
N ALA A 582 -42.52 -13.50 2.27
CA ALA A 582 -41.99 -13.96 3.55
C ALA A 582 -40.46 -14.15 3.49
N GLU A 583 -39.96 -14.63 2.39
CA GLU A 583 -38.53 -14.81 2.13
C GLU A 583 -37.84 -13.45 1.91
N ALA A 584 -38.50 -12.50 1.26
CA ALA A 584 -38.00 -11.13 1.12
C ALA A 584 -37.90 -10.44 2.50
N ASN A 585 -38.86 -10.63 3.39
CA ASN A 585 -38.78 -10.11 4.78
C ASN A 585 -37.58 -10.70 5.53
N TRP A 586 -37.30 -11.98 5.37
CA TRP A 586 -36.11 -12.62 5.95
C TRP A 586 -34.82 -11.98 5.40
N ALA A 587 -34.71 -11.78 4.07
CA ALA A 587 -33.55 -11.15 3.46
C ALA A 587 -33.31 -9.71 3.96
N ALA A 588 -34.39 -8.90 4.08
CA ALA A 588 -34.34 -7.59 4.68
C ALA A 588 -33.77 -7.59 6.10
N LYS A 589 -34.24 -8.53 6.94
CA LYS A 589 -33.70 -8.69 8.30
C LYS A 589 -32.24 -9.12 8.35
N GLN A 590 -31.79 -9.94 7.39
CA GLN A 590 -30.37 -10.30 7.27
C GLN A 590 -29.50 -9.09 6.88
N MET A 591 -30.01 -8.21 6.03
CA MET A 591 -29.35 -6.94 5.67
C MET A 591 -29.21 -6.04 6.90
N GLU A 592 -30.30 -5.82 7.67
CA GLU A 592 -30.27 -4.99 8.87
C GLU A 592 -29.29 -5.53 9.92
N ALA A 593 -29.30 -6.84 10.16
CA ALA A 593 -28.36 -7.49 11.07
C ALA A 593 -26.88 -7.33 10.61
N ALA A 594 -26.63 -7.29 9.30
CA ALA A 594 -25.30 -7.02 8.77
C ALA A 594 -24.89 -5.57 9.00
N TYR A 595 -25.79 -4.62 8.79
CA TYR A 595 -25.55 -3.20 9.08
C TYR A 595 -25.22 -2.99 10.57
N ASP A 596 -26.05 -3.51 11.46
CA ASP A 596 -25.85 -3.42 12.93
C ASP A 596 -24.51 -4.05 13.36
N SER A 597 -24.11 -5.15 12.68
CA SER A 597 -22.82 -5.81 12.94
C SER A 597 -21.63 -4.94 12.53
N ILE A 598 -21.72 -4.14 11.45
CA ILE A 598 -20.68 -3.19 11.06
C ILE A 598 -20.54 -2.10 12.13
N GLU A 599 -21.65 -1.54 12.60
CA GLU A 599 -21.64 -0.54 13.68
C GLU A 599 -21.01 -1.11 14.97
N ALA A 600 -21.36 -2.35 15.31
CA ALA A 600 -20.81 -3.02 16.49
C ALA A 600 -19.28 -3.27 16.36
N LEU A 601 -18.80 -3.64 15.18
CA LEU A 601 -17.37 -3.82 14.90
C LEU A 601 -16.60 -2.51 15.04
N ASN A 602 -17.12 -1.42 14.46
CA ASN A 602 -16.49 -0.09 14.57
C ASN A 602 -16.51 0.42 16.00
N HIS A 603 -17.62 0.23 16.71
CA HIS A 603 -17.71 0.57 18.13
C HIS A 603 -16.67 -0.22 18.96
N ARG A 604 -16.58 -1.56 18.75
CA ARG A 604 -15.58 -2.39 19.43
C ARG A 604 -14.15 -1.92 19.13
N TYR A 605 -13.85 -1.53 17.90
CA TYR A 605 -12.53 -1.00 17.53
C TYR A 605 -12.18 0.26 18.34
N ASN A 606 -13.12 1.20 18.37
CA ASN A 606 -12.94 2.47 19.09
C ASN A 606 -12.78 2.27 20.61
N GLU A 607 -13.35 1.22 21.19
CA GLU A 607 -13.28 0.94 22.63
C GLU A 607 -12.14 -0.03 23.02
N LEU A 608 -11.31 -0.46 22.07
CA LEU A 608 -10.15 -1.29 22.39
C LEU A 608 -9.24 -0.63 23.43
N LEU A 609 -8.74 -1.42 24.38
CA LEU A 609 -7.79 -0.98 25.40
C LEU A 609 -8.26 0.29 26.14
N ASP A 610 -9.48 0.22 26.67
CA ASP A 610 -10.14 1.32 27.42
C ASP A 610 -10.32 2.59 26.55
N GLY A 611 -10.54 2.42 25.25
CA GLY A 611 -10.80 3.50 24.31
C GLY A 611 -9.54 4.15 23.76
N LYS A 612 -8.41 3.44 23.72
CA LYS A 612 -7.16 3.95 23.10
C LYS A 612 -7.38 4.48 21.70
N TRP A 613 -8.25 3.83 20.92
CA TRP A 613 -8.52 4.17 19.52
C TRP A 613 -9.85 4.91 19.31
N ARG A 614 -10.44 5.47 20.36
CA ARG A 614 -11.72 6.19 20.26
C ARG A 614 -11.64 7.34 19.27
N GLY A 615 -12.49 7.29 18.25
CA GLY A 615 -12.52 8.22 17.11
C GLY A 615 -11.73 7.75 15.87
N MET A 616 -10.91 6.70 15.99
CA MET A 616 -10.12 6.20 14.85
C MET A 616 -10.99 5.54 13.77
N MET A 617 -12.00 4.76 14.18
CA MET A 617 -13.04 4.26 13.27
C MET A 617 -14.27 5.16 13.37
N ALA A 618 -14.23 6.28 12.66
CA ALA A 618 -15.32 7.22 12.64
C ALA A 618 -16.54 6.60 11.95
N LEU A 619 -17.70 6.66 12.62
CA LEU A 619 -18.94 6.07 12.11
C LEU A 619 -19.56 6.90 10.99
N ALA A 620 -19.31 8.20 10.96
CA ALA A 620 -19.88 9.13 9.99
C ALA A 620 -18.87 10.24 9.65
N PRO A 621 -17.83 9.98 8.88
CA PRO A 621 -17.00 11.04 8.30
C PRO A 621 -17.89 11.91 7.41
N ALA A 622 -17.70 13.23 7.48
CA ALA A 622 -18.68 14.20 6.95
C ALA A 622 -19.03 14.06 5.46
N PHE A 623 -18.21 13.35 4.69
CA PHE A 623 -18.34 13.26 3.24
C PHE A 623 -18.00 11.86 2.66
N CYS A 624 -17.67 10.88 3.48
CA CYS A 624 -17.36 9.52 3.03
C CYS A 624 -18.56 8.60 3.21
N ALA A 625 -18.87 7.81 2.18
CA ALA A 625 -19.97 6.86 2.18
C ALA A 625 -19.49 5.39 2.28
N LEU A 626 -18.41 5.13 3.01
CA LEU A 626 -17.70 3.86 3.02
C LEU A 626 -18.54 2.67 3.47
N PHE A 627 -19.10 2.74 4.69
CA PHE A 627 -19.87 1.64 5.27
C PHE A 627 -21.20 2.05 5.89
N GLN A 628 -21.46 3.36 6.07
CA GLN A 628 -22.64 3.89 6.73
C GLN A 628 -23.91 3.79 5.88
N ASN A 629 -23.76 3.68 4.57
CA ASN A 629 -24.92 3.62 3.69
C ASN A 629 -25.71 2.35 3.93
N LYS A 630 -27.01 2.55 4.20
CA LYS A 630 -27.98 1.48 4.38
C LYS A 630 -28.82 1.37 3.11
N PRO A 631 -28.71 0.25 2.36
CA PRO A 631 -29.56 0.06 1.17
C PRO A 631 -31.01 -0.05 1.56
N ASP A 632 -31.88 0.42 0.67
CA ASP A 632 -33.32 0.29 0.86
C ASP A 632 -33.74 -1.18 0.80
N VAL A 633 -34.66 -1.57 1.67
CA VAL A 633 -35.32 -2.87 1.66
C VAL A 633 -36.81 -2.71 1.95
N THR A 634 -37.62 -3.61 1.48
CA THR A 634 -39.04 -3.57 1.67
C THR A 634 -39.54 -4.73 2.51
N TYR A 635 -40.30 -4.42 3.56
CA TYR A 635 -41.03 -5.39 4.36
C TYR A 635 -42.49 -5.46 3.92
N THR A 636 -43.00 -6.66 3.72
CA THR A 636 -44.43 -6.87 3.49
C THR A 636 -45.15 -7.23 4.79
N ALA A 637 -45.98 -6.33 5.26
CA ALA A 637 -46.76 -6.54 6.48
C ALA A 637 -47.67 -7.80 6.38
N GLY A 638 -47.67 -8.60 7.45
CA GLY A 638 -48.50 -9.82 7.54
C GLY A 638 -47.94 -11.05 6.76
N ALA A 639 -46.87 -10.90 6.02
CA ALA A 639 -46.27 -12.02 5.25
C ALA A 639 -45.46 -13.02 6.11
N GLY A 640 -45.09 -12.61 7.35
CA GLY A 640 -44.16 -13.40 8.18
C GLY A 640 -42.72 -13.37 7.66
N GLU A 641 -41.90 -14.31 8.15
CA GLU A 641 -40.51 -14.51 7.72
C GLU A 641 -40.27 -15.98 7.38
N GLN A 642 -39.57 -16.24 6.28
CA GLN A 642 -39.17 -17.58 5.87
C GLN A 642 -37.74 -17.54 5.37
N ALA A 643 -36.86 -18.35 6.00
CA ALA A 643 -35.46 -18.45 5.60
C ALA A 643 -35.30 -18.96 4.17
N VAL A 644 -34.32 -18.41 3.45
CA VAL A 644 -33.94 -18.83 2.12
C VAL A 644 -32.65 -19.65 2.20
N ASP A 645 -32.63 -20.78 1.47
CA ASP A 645 -31.39 -21.53 1.27
C ASP A 645 -30.46 -20.78 0.30
N ILE A 646 -29.43 -20.17 0.86
CA ILE A 646 -28.35 -19.48 0.12
C ILE A 646 -27.05 -20.28 0.06
N THR A 647 -27.14 -21.61 0.27
CA THR A 647 -25.98 -22.49 0.12
C THR A 647 -25.54 -22.53 -1.36
N PRO A 648 -24.22 -22.41 -1.65
CA PRO A 648 -23.73 -22.56 -3.01
C PRO A 648 -24.11 -23.92 -3.60
N LYS A 649 -24.65 -23.91 -4.81
CA LYS A 649 -25.05 -25.14 -5.52
C LYS A 649 -24.08 -25.41 -6.66
N ALA A 650 -23.77 -26.70 -6.88
CA ALA A 650 -23.03 -27.11 -8.05
C ALA A 650 -23.82 -26.75 -9.32
N TYR A 651 -23.14 -26.38 -10.37
CA TYR A 651 -23.71 -26.07 -11.67
C TYR A 651 -22.93 -26.80 -12.77
N THR A 652 -23.55 -27.01 -13.87
CA THR A 652 -22.94 -27.53 -15.11
C THR A 652 -22.82 -26.40 -16.11
N LEU A 653 -21.76 -26.43 -16.90
CA LEU A 653 -21.57 -25.53 -18.03
C LEU A 653 -22.07 -26.19 -19.28
N ASP A 654 -22.93 -25.50 -20.00
CA ASP A 654 -23.41 -25.91 -21.32
C ASP A 654 -23.26 -24.73 -22.27
N GLY A 655 -22.63 -24.94 -23.41
CA GLY A 655 -22.38 -23.90 -24.38
C GLY A 655 -21.29 -22.90 -24.01
N CYS A 656 -20.53 -23.13 -22.93
CA CYS A 656 -19.34 -22.37 -22.58
C CYS A 656 -18.38 -23.15 -21.70
N GLN A 657 -17.11 -22.70 -21.63
CA GLN A 657 -16.07 -23.29 -20.78
C GLN A 657 -15.20 -22.19 -20.18
N ALA A 658 -14.98 -22.24 -18.87
CA ALA A 658 -13.92 -21.46 -18.20
C ALA A 658 -12.59 -22.21 -18.31
N ILE A 659 -11.52 -21.48 -18.62
CA ILE A 659 -10.19 -22.04 -18.80
C ILE A 659 -9.40 -21.90 -17.50
N ASP A 660 -8.90 -23.02 -16.98
CA ASP A 660 -7.88 -23.00 -15.93
C ASP A 660 -6.56 -22.51 -16.53
N LEU A 661 -6.11 -21.33 -16.11
CA LEU A 661 -4.92 -20.67 -16.66
C LEU A 661 -3.63 -21.47 -16.44
N SER A 662 -3.62 -22.45 -15.53
CA SER A 662 -2.49 -23.37 -15.32
C SER A 662 -2.42 -24.52 -16.35
N LYS A 663 -3.51 -24.77 -17.08
CA LYS A 663 -3.66 -25.89 -18.03
C LYS A 663 -3.31 -25.52 -19.46
N TYR A 664 -2.27 -24.69 -19.64
CA TYR A 664 -1.75 -24.44 -20.98
C TYR A 664 -1.10 -25.72 -21.57
N ILE A 665 -1.25 -25.92 -22.88
CA ILE A 665 -0.58 -27.01 -23.61
C ILE A 665 0.83 -26.58 -24.04
N SER A 666 1.07 -25.29 -24.23
CA SER A 666 2.38 -24.71 -24.47
C SER A 666 2.45 -23.27 -23.97
N LYS A 667 3.64 -22.82 -23.61
CA LYS A 667 3.92 -21.42 -23.31
C LYS A 667 5.36 -21.06 -23.65
N SER A 668 5.60 -19.77 -23.90
CA SER A 668 6.95 -19.22 -24.04
C SER A 668 7.69 -19.16 -22.68
N SER A 669 9.00 -19.03 -22.72
CA SER A 669 9.83 -18.99 -21.49
C SER A 669 9.57 -17.77 -20.63
N ASP A 670 9.12 -16.67 -21.21
CA ASP A 670 8.76 -15.42 -20.54
C ASP A 670 7.33 -15.40 -20.00
N ALA A 671 6.47 -16.34 -20.42
CA ALA A 671 5.15 -16.49 -19.82
C ALA A 671 5.24 -17.17 -18.44
N LYS A 672 4.57 -16.59 -17.44
CA LYS A 672 4.63 -17.03 -16.03
C LYS A 672 3.24 -17.08 -15.39
N LEU A 673 2.98 -18.12 -14.61
CA LEU A 673 1.84 -18.10 -13.71
C LEU A 673 2.14 -17.14 -12.55
N VAL A 674 1.13 -16.36 -12.19
CA VAL A 674 1.17 -15.37 -11.12
C VAL A 674 0.11 -15.74 -10.09
N LYS A 675 0.52 -16.08 -8.88
CA LYS A 675 -0.38 -16.30 -7.75
C LYS A 675 -0.50 -15.02 -6.91
N GLY A 676 -1.66 -14.74 -6.37
CA GLY A 676 -1.89 -13.59 -5.51
C GLY A 676 -2.50 -12.38 -6.23
N ILE A 677 -2.94 -12.58 -7.48
CA ILE A 677 -3.66 -11.61 -8.29
C ILE A 677 -4.62 -12.35 -9.23
N GLY A 678 -5.77 -11.73 -9.54
CA GLY A 678 -6.79 -12.31 -10.42
C GLY A 678 -8.00 -12.88 -9.68
N TYR A 679 -9.10 -13.05 -10.40
CA TYR A 679 -10.41 -13.42 -9.83
C TYR A 679 -10.42 -14.80 -9.17
N ASP A 680 -9.60 -15.73 -9.68
CA ASP A 680 -9.38 -17.05 -9.10
C ASP A 680 -8.04 -17.17 -8.35
N TRP A 681 -7.47 -16.02 -7.98
CA TRP A 681 -6.18 -15.86 -7.26
C TRP A 681 -4.98 -16.44 -8.02
N GLN A 682 -5.17 -16.64 -9.32
CA GLN A 682 -4.16 -17.09 -10.25
C GLN A 682 -4.38 -16.42 -11.60
N SER A 683 -3.31 -15.97 -12.20
CA SER A 683 -3.28 -15.28 -13.49
C SER A 683 -2.11 -15.80 -14.31
N ILE A 684 -2.02 -15.38 -15.55
CA ILE A 684 -0.85 -15.63 -16.39
C ILE A 684 -0.32 -14.30 -16.93
N GLN A 685 0.94 -14.01 -16.62
CA GLN A 685 1.70 -12.96 -17.30
C GLN A 685 2.10 -13.54 -18.66
N LEU A 686 1.68 -12.89 -19.74
CA LEU A 686 1.91 -13.34 -21.11
C LEU A 686 3.31 -12.94 -21.58
N GLY A 687 4.04 -13.90 -22.13
CA GLY A 687 4.68 -13.88 -23.44
C GLY A 687 3.74 -14.45 -24.50
N GLU A 688 3.71 -15.77 -24.60
CA GLU A 688 2.75 -16.50 -25.43
C GLU A 688 2.27 -17.73 -24.65
N ALA A 689 0.96 -18.01 -24.64
CA ALA A 689 0.39 -19.20 -24.02
C ALA A 689 -0.75 -19.74 -24.86
N THR A 690 -0.81 -21.08 -25.02
CA THR A 690 -1.82 -21.77 -25.79
C THR A 690 -2.59 -22.73 -24.89
N TYR A 691 -3.91 -22.65 -25.01
CA TYR A 691 -4.87 -23.50 -24.30
C TYR A 691 -5.62 -24.37 -25.29
N GLU A 692 -6.08 -25.51 -24.83
CA GLU A 692 -6.86 -26.46 -25.61
C GLU A 692 -8.29 -26.54 -25.08
N VAL A 693 -9.24 -26.55 -26.00
CA VAL A 693 -10.66 -26.75 -25.74
C VAL A 693 -11.12 -27.94 -26.58
N GLN A 694 -11.89 -28.84 -25.94
CA GLN A 694 -12.42 -30.02 -26.62
C GLN A 694 -13.45 -29.63 -27.69
N GLN A 695 -13.89 -30.60 -28.46
CA GLN A 695 -14.82 -30.42 -29.55
C GLN A 695 -16.00 -29.50 -29.18
N ILE A 696 -16.25 -28.52 -30.03
CA ILE A 696 -17.30 -27.53 -29.91
C ILE A 696 -18.28 -27.73 -31.08
N ASP A 697 -19.55 -27.99 -30.78
CA ASP A 697 -20.59 -28.08 -31.79
C ASP A 697 -21.18 -26.70 -32.13
N ALA A 698 -20.35 -25.86 -32.73
CA ALA A 698 -20.72 -24.54 -33.22
C ALA A 698 -19.80 -24.14 -34.39
N ASP A 699 -20.27 -23.24 -35.24
CA ASP A 699 -19.49 -22.71 -36.36
C ASP A 699 -18.61 -21.48 -35.95
N SER A 700 -18.78 -20.99 -34.71
CA SER A 700 -18.02 -19.89 -34.18
C SER A 700 -17.99 -19.93 -32.65
N ILE A 701 -16.95 -19.30 -32.06
CA ILE A 701 -16.79 -19.10 -30.62
C ILE A 701 -16.55 -17.64 -30.32
N ASP A 702 -16.97 -17.21 -29.16
CA ASP A 702 -16.59 -15.97 -28.52
C ASP A 702 -15.50 -16.26 -27.49
N VAL A 703 -14.30 -15.76 -27.71
CA VAL A 703 -13.22 -15.79 -26.75
C VAL A 703 -13.33 -14.55 -25.88
N ARG A 704 -13.74 -14.75 -24.63
CA ARG A 704 -13.89 -13.71 -23.62
C ARG A 704 -12.75 -13.84 -22.63
N PHE A 705 -12.18 -12.73 -22.22
CA PHE A 705 -11.09 -12.73 -21.27
C PHE A 705 -11.09 -11.43 -20.46
N ASP A 706 -10.47 -11.47 -19.28
CA ASP A 706 -10.21 -10.28 -18.49
C ASP A 706 -8.71 -10.12 -18.30
N VAL A 707 -8.23 -8.89 -18.50
CA VAL A 707 -6.84 -8.50 -18.23
C VAL A 707 -6.76 -7.62 -16.99
N VAL A 708 -5.63 -7.68 -16.29
CA VAL A 708 -5.30 -6.70 -15.26
C VAL A 708 -5.10 -5.34 -15.95
N PRO A 709 -5.72 -4.25 -15.45
CA PRO A 709 -5.85 -3.00 -16.21
C PRO A 709 -4.63 -2.08 -16.06
N PHE A 710 -3.43 -2.58 -16.34
CA PHE A 710 -2.22 -1.77 -16.31
C PHE A 710 -2.25 -0.60 -17.29
N TRP A 711 -1.58 0.47 -16.94
CA TRP A 711 -1.30 1.57 -17.82
C TRP A 711 -0.15 1.24 -18.78
N PRO A 712 -0.11 1.85 -19.96
CA PRO A 712 1.07 1.77 -20.83
C PRO A 712 2.32 2.24 -20.07
N ILE A 713 3.44 1.56 -20.29
CA ILE A 713 4.68 1.77 -19.51
C ILE A 713 5.18 3.23 -19.53
N TYR A 714 5.01 3.94 -20.65
CA TYR A 714 5.21 5.39 -20.80
C TYR A 714 4.53 5.89 -22.07
N LYS A 715 4.47 7.21 -22.26
CA LYS A 715 3.85 7.87 -23.41
C LYS A 715 4.34 7.27 -24.75
N GLY A 716 3.41 6.97 -25.64
CA GLY A 716 3.68 6.37 -26.96
C GLY A 716 3.77 4.85 -26.96
N LYS A 717 3.54 4.20 -25.83
CA LYS A 717 3.35 2.75 -25.72
C LYS A 717 1.88 2.40 -25.62
N SER A 718 1.57 1.11 -25.77
CA SER A 718 0.22 0.55 -25.73
C SER A 718 0.17 -0.68 -24.84
N ASN A 719 -1.04 -1.18 -24.57
CA ASN A 719 -1.33 -2.43 -23.89
C ASN A 719 -2.11 -3.34 -24.82
N ARG A 720 -1.40 -4.21 -25.56
CA ARG A 720 -2.00 -5.04 -26.62
C ARG A 720 -1.74 -6.52 -26.38
N ILE A 721 -2.73 -7.31 -26.71
CA ILE A 721 -2.68 -8.77 -26.73
C ILE A 721 -3.22 -9.24 -28.08
N ALA A 722 -2.51 -10.17 -28.72
CA ALA A 722 -3.00 -10.88 -29.88
C ALA A 722 -3.64 -12.21 -29.44
N VAL A 723 -4.81 -12.52 -29.96
CA VAL A 723 -5.50 -13.81 -29.74
C VAL A 723 -5.74 -14.46 -31.08
N SER A 724 -5.42 -15.75 -31.20
CA SER A 724 -5.71 -16.55 -32.39
C SER A 724 -6.32 -17.89 -32.03
N VAL A 725 -7.07 -18.46 -32.96
CA VAL A 725 -7.68 -19.79 -32.79
C VAL A 725 -7.16 -20.68 -33.94
N ASP A 726 -6.73 -21.89 -33.57
CA ASP A 726 -6.25 -22.92 -34.51
C ASP A 726 -5.12 -22.47 -35.47
N GLY A 727 -4.25 -21.57 -34.99
CA GLY A 727 -3.19 -21.01 -35.82
C GLY A 727 -3.69 -20.05 -36.91
N GLY A 728 -4.95 -19.64 -36.87
CA GLY A 728 -5.53 -18.64 -37.76
C GLY A 728 -5.00 -17.24 -37.57
N MET A 729 -5.50 -16.29 -38.37
CA MET A 729 -5.11 -14.88 -38.25
C MET A 729 -5.45 -14.31 -36.86
N PRO A 730 -4.50 -13.73 -36.15
CA PRO A 730 -4.76 -13.18 -34.83
C PRO A 730 -5.62 -11.89 -34.91
N GLN A 731 -6.52 -11.74 -33.96
CA GLN A 731 -7.17 -10.47 -33.64
C GLN A 731 -6.42 -9.78 -32.50
N ILE A 732 -6.40 -8.44 -32.51
CA ILE A 732 -5.65 -7.65 -31.52
C ILE A 732 -6.64 -6.96 -30.60
N PHE A 733 -6.49 -7.21 -29.29
CA PHE A 733 -7.11 -6.43 -28.24
C PHE A 733 -6.15 -5.34 -27.79
N GLU A 734 -6.66 -4.14 -27.60
CA GLU A 734 -5.91 -3.02 -27.03
C GLU A 734 -6.72 -2.39 -25.91
N ASN A 735 -6.15 -2.33 -24.71
CA ASN A 735 -6.76 -1.64 -23.59
C ASN A 735 -6.46 -0.14 -23.69
N LYS A 736 -7.41 0.61 -24.25
CA LYS A 736 -7.36 2.08 -24.30
C LYS A 736 -8.38 2.68 -23.36
N PHE A 737 -7.93 3.59 -22.53
CA PHE A 737 -8.80 4.32 -21.63
C PHE A 737 -8.20 5.69 -21.28
N LYS A 738 -9.02 6.56 -20.72
CA LYS A 738 -8.63 7.87 -20.19
C LYS A 738 -8.98 7.89 -18.71
N GLU A 739 -8.08 8.38 -17.87
CA GLU A 739 -8.34 8.60 -16.45
C GLU A 739 -9.63 9.42 -16.24
N TYR A 740 -10.40 9.05 -15.25
CA TYR A 740 -11.75 9.54 -14.95
C TYR A 740 -12.82 9.29 -16.03
N GLY A 741 -12.46 8.72 -17.18
CA GLY A 741 -13.44 8.25 -18.16
C GLY A 741 -14.13 6.95 -17.70
N ARG A 742 -15.33 6.67 -18.24
CA ARG A 742 -16.14 5.50 -17.82
C ARG A 742 -15.35 4.18 -17.88
N SER A 743 -14.58 3.95 -18.94
CA SER A 743 -13.81 2.71 -19.08
C SER A 743 -12.75 2.53 -17.99
N TRP A 744 -12.12 3.62 -17.53
CA TRP A 744 -11.20 3.57 -16.41
C TRP A 744 -11.93 3.32 -15.09
N LYS A 745 -13.04 4.04 -14.84
CA LYS A 745 -13.88 3.84 -13.65
C LYS A 745 -14.30 2.36 -13.52
N ASP A 746 -14.83 1.77 -14.61
CA ASP A 746 -15.23 0.36 -14.64
C ASP A 746 -14.04 -0.58 -14.32
N GLN A 747 -12.85 -0.28 -14.85
CA GLN A 747 -11.67 -1.10 -14.66
C GLN A 747 -11.18 -1.09 -13.20
N VAL A 748 -11.13 0.07 -12.56
CA VAL A 748 -10.65 0.17 -11.16
C VAL A 748 -11.66 -0.42 -10.19
N MET A 749 -12.98 -0.31 -10.49
CA MET A 749 -14.03 -0.89 -9.65
C MET A 749 -13.99 -2.43 -9.61
N ARG A 750 -13.47 -3.09 -10.65
CA ARG A 750 -13.41 -4.56 -10.75
C ARG A 750 -12.00 -5.12 -10.89
N ASN A 751 -10.96 -4.30 -10.85
CA ASN A 751 -9.56 -4.68 -11.10
C ASN A 751 -9.40 -5.50 -12.40
N GLY A 752 -10.11 -5.13 -13.45
CA GLY A 752 -10.09 -5.89 -14.70
C GLY A 752 -10.67 -5.14 -15.88
N LYS A 753 -10.19 -5.50 -17.05
CA LYS A 753 -10.72 -5.08 -18.34
C LYS A 753 -11.13 -6.28 -19.16
N ALA A 754 -12.42 -6.37 -19.45
CA ALA A 754 -12.96 -7.39 -20.33
C ALA A 754 -12.54 -7.17 -21.78
N GLY A 755 -12.05 -8.21 -22.41
CA GLY A 755 -11.85 -8.37 -23.83
C GLY A 755 -12.83 -9.38 -24.42
N HIS A 756 -13.21 -9.16 -25.69
CA HIS A 756 -14.11 -10.04 -26.40
C HIS A 756 -13.73 -10.12 -27.88
N MET A 757 -13.58 -11.34 -28.40
CA MET A 757 -13.26 -11.60 -29.80
C MET A 757 -14.05 -12.80 -30.31
N ARG A 758 -14.58 -12.70 -31.53
CA ARG A 758 -15.30 -13.78 -32.16
C ARG A 758 -14.46 -14.43 -33.26
N PHE A 759 -14.41 -15.74 -33.27
CA PHE A 759 -13.69 -16.55 -34.22
C PHE A 759 -14.59 -17.59 -34.87
N ALA A 760 -14.49 -17.74 -36.16
CA ALA A 760 -15.04 -18.89 -36.87
C ALA A 760 -14.17 -20.12 -36.58
N ILE A 761 -14.80 -21.28 -36.38
CA ILE A 761 -14.11 -22.55 -36.11
C ILE A 761 -14.69 -23.66 -37.02
N ASP A 762 -13.89 -24.72 -37.21
CA ASP A 762 -14.37 -25.92 -37.84
C ASP A 762 -14.89 -26.93 -36.83
N LYS A 763 -16.19 -26.97 -36.62
CA LYS A 763 -16.85 -27.86 -35.66
C LYS A 763 -16.57 -29.36 -35.81
N ARG A 764 -15.95 -29.79 -36.94
CA ARG A 764 -15.54 -31.20 -37.14
C ARG A 764 -14.24 -31.52 -36.43
N LYS A 765 -13.46 -30.51 -36.00
CA LYS A 765 -12.25 -30.72 -35.21
C LYS A 765 -12.59 -31.23 -33.83
N GLN A 766 -11.81 -32.18 -33.35
CA GLN A 766 -11.95 -32.73 -32.00
C GLN A 766 -11.44 -31.82 -30.91
N GLN A 767 -10.56 -30.87 -31.27
CA GLN A 767 -9.92 -29.94 -30.36
C GLN A 767 -9.66 -28.63 -31.08
N HIS A 768 -9.75 -27.53 -30.30
CA HIS A 768 -9.39 -26.18 -30.76
C HIS A 768 -8.29 -25.62 -29.86
N GLN A 769 -7.33 -24.95 -30.47
CA GLN A 769 -6.23 -24.29 -29.78
C GLN A 769 -6.43 -22.79 -29.79
N ILE A 770 -6.36 -22.18 -28.59
CA ILE A 770 -6.51 -20.73 -28.42
C ILE A 770 -5.21 -20.19 -27.86
N THR A 771 -4.56 -19.32 -28.64
CA THR A 771 -3.27 -18.75 -28.29
C THR A 771 -3.41 -17.27 -27.93
N PHE A 772 -2.90 -16.91 -26.77
CA PHE A 772 -2.74 -15.54 -26.29
C PHE A 772 -1.28 -15.14 -26.37
N LYS A 773 -0.98 -13.99 -26.94
CA LYS A 773 0.37 -13.45 -27.07
C LYS A 773 0.42 -11.98 -26.68
N ALA A 774 1.31 -11.63 -25.75
CA ALA A 774 1.60 -10.24 -25.45
C ALA A 774 2.30 -9.54 -26.64
N LEU A 775 1.82 -8.36 -27.01
CA LEU A 775 2.48 -7.48 -27.98
C LEU A 775 3.21 -6.32 -27.29
N ASP A 776 2.87 -6.07 -26.05
CA ASP A 776 3.49 -5.06 -25.19
C ASP A 776 3.87 -5.69 -23.84
N PRO A 777 4.80 -5.12 -23.08
CA PRO A 777 5.20 -5.64 -21.77
C PRO A 777 4.07 -5.72 -20.76
N GLN A 778 4.23 -6.58 -19.77
CA GLN A 778 3.40 -6.62 -18.55
C GLN A 778 1.90 -6.92 -18.79
N GLN A 779 1.56 -7.74 -19.79
CA GLN A 779 0.18 -8.15 -20.01
C GLN A 779 -0.15 -9.36 -19.14
N ILE A 780 -1.10 -9.18 -18.19
CA ILE A 780 -1.57 -10.25 -17.31
C ILE A 780 -3.03 -10.55 -17.62
N VAL A 781 -3.31 -11.81 -18.00
CA VAL A 781 -4.66 -12.34 -18.18
C VAL A 781 -5.07 -13.05 -16.91
N GLN A 782 -6.24 -12.70 -16.38
CA GLN A 782 -6.76 -13.21 -15.11
C GLN A 782 -8.00 -14.10 -15.25
N LYS A 783 -8.63 -14.13 -16.44
CA LYS A 783 -9.77 -14.98 -16.75
C LYS A 783 -9.83 -15.23 -18.24
N ILE A 784 -10.20 -16.45 -18.64
CA ILE A 784 -10.55 -16.80 -20.02
C ILE A 784 -11.81 -17.66 -20.01
N ILE A 785 -12.79 -17.30 -20.82
CA ILE A 785 -14.02 -18.06 -21.05
C ILE A 785 -14.20 -18.22 -22.55
N ILE A 786 -14.40 -19.45 -22.99
CA ILE A 786 -14.79 -19.79 -24.36
C ILE A 786 -16.30 -19.99 -24.37
N ASP A 787 -17.02 -19.19 -25.14
CA ASP A 787 -18.47 -19.17 -25.19
C ASP A 787 -18.95 -19.47 -26.62
N TRP A 788 -19.82 -20.45 -26.73
CA TRP A 788 -20.47 -20.80 -28.00
C TRP A 788 -21.99 -20.78 -27.88
N GLY A 789 -22.51 -19.93 -26.97
CA GLY A 789 -23.93 -19.61 -26.81
C GLY A 789 -24.53 -19.97 -25.45
N GLY A 790 -23.71 -20.38 -24.48
CA GLY A 790 -24.18 -20.84 -23.16
C GLY A 790 -23.89 -19.91 -21.99
N LEU A 791 -23.07 -18.90 -22.20
CA LEU A 791 -22.66 -18.00 -21.08
C LEU A 791 -23.85 -17.19 -20.57
N LYS A 792 -24.08 -17.28 -19.27
CA LYS A 792 -25.13 -16.52 -18.56
C LYS A 792 -24.55 -15.26 -17.94
N THR A 793 -25.42 -14.24 -17.80
CA THR A 793 -25.03 -12.97 -17.19
C THR A 793 -24.71 -13.13 -15.70
N SER A 794 -23.52 -12.74 -15.31
CA SER A 794 -23.04 -12.67 -13.93
C SER A 794 -21.83 -11.74 -13.88
N TYR A 795 -21.35 -11.42 -12.68
CA TYR A 795 -20.26 -10.44 -12.52
C TYR A 795 -18.90 -10.98 -12.99
N LEU A 796 -18.55 -12.21 -12.58
CA LEU A 796 -17.25 -12.84 -12.88
C LEU A 796 -17.33 -13.96 -13.91
N GLY A 797 -18.52 -14.44 -14.23
CA GLY A 797 -18.71 -15.63 -15.04
C GLY A 797 -18.44 -16.95 -14.29
N PRO A 798 -18.51 -18.08 -15.00
CA PRO A 798 -18.21 -19.39 -14.41
C PRO A 798 -16.75 -19.52 -13.97
N ARG A 799 -16.52 -20.43 -13.02
CA ARG A 799 -15.19 -20.85 -12.56
C ARG A 799 -14.84 -22.24 -13.08
#